data_32cc81abe99f46f68e9d3239a12661ea
#
_entry.id   32cc81abe99f46f68e9d3239a12661ea
#
_cell.length_a   1.000
_cell.length_b   1.000
_cell.length_c   1.000
_cell.angle_alpha   90.00
_cell.angle_beta   90.00
_cell.angle_gamma   90.00
#
_symmetry.space_group_name_H-M   'P 1'
#
loop_
_entity.id
_entity.type
_entity.pdbx_description
1 polymer ?
#
loop_
_entity_poly.entity_id
_entity_poly.type
_entity_poly.pdbx_seq_one_letter_code
_entity_poly.pdbx_strand_id
1 'polypeptide(L)'
;MPKAQAQLSSLRKKQVVIFGDTTTLDTLSIQAGTFKVLNKSNFNERYILVAEKAWIIRKNSSKEPDTLDVEYRVFPFLFSKVYSNPNRRISTAAERGIGNPFLYTPQSRDKSQASFSGLNKSGSLSRGISVGNNQDLAVNSALNLQLSGKLSPEIDISAAITDENIPIQPDGNTQQLQDFDKVFIQLSDERSKLIVGDFQITRPESYFMNFNKRLQGGSFTTRQEVKPFKNKAPLKLKSGASIAVARGRFARNSIQGIEGNQGPYRLKGIQNEQYIVVLSGSEKVYIDGRLLKRGQENDYIIDYNNAEISFTAKVLMTKDLRIFVEFEYTDRNYARSLVYFNQEVATERVQLKINYYLEQDSKNQPLQQQLSNEQKQALTQAGDSLSQALVPSADSVAFSPDAILYKQIDTTVAGVVYQNVLVYSTHPDSAHYRAIFTQVGINKGDYIQTSSAANGRVYLWVAPVNGIPQGTHVAKYQLVPPGKKQLTTLGVDVKLTEGLSFQTELAHSVNDKNTFSALDNEDDMGWAGRTALNYVRNIGKDSLPWQMASSLSLEYVNRNFSPQERFRNVEFDRDWNSGFLSLSAQNEILPRFNIAFSKQNLGQISYLLTAYQKENTFNAQQHGLNATIQKKGWNINYLGSITQNKAEILDARFYRHKSLVSKEIWKVQLGYKDELEQNLLQNDSLDKSSYAFFDRQVFIQNRDTARQKFNVFYRQRSDDGVLNSRLKNYALAESFGVSTDWSKSESLQIRALTAVRNLYIRDTTLSSQAPERSLLNRLEVNVKGLKGSVVSSLFYEAGSGLESRKEFSYLEVQPGQGIYSWNDYNNNGIKELNEFELAAFPDQARYIRVFIPTTDFIKVYSNQFSQSLMLKAPSKWQKEKGIKKLIARISAQSALKIDGRSQTEDEVKAFNPFTYGIEDPDLISFNQALRNSLFFNRSQGKVGLEFNWQQNSNKALLNNGLESRSNRFANHRLRWNAGDRFTLNTEWRNGQKTSKADFFS
;
A
#
# COMPACT_ATOMS: atom_id res chain seq x y z
N MET A 1 -50.87 -1.49 18.74
CA MET A 1 -49.76 -1.48 19.70
C MET A 1 -48.66 -0.58 19.16
N PRO A 2 -48.29 0.52 19.84
CA PRO A 2 -47.16 1.34 19.39
C PRO A 2 -45.86 0.60 19.61
N LYS A 3 -45.01 0.54 18.59
CA LYS A 3 -43.63 0.05 18.66
C LYS A 3 -42.83 0.90 19.64
N ALA A 4 -42.39 0.33 20.77
CA ALA A 4 -41.46 0.97 21.68
C ALA A 4 -40.12 1.12 20.95
N GLN A 5 -39.77 2.33 20.54
CA GLN A 5 -38.40 2.68 20.16
C GLN A 5 -37.54 2.62 21.42
N ALA A 6 -36.59 1.70 21.46
CA ALA A 6 -35.58 1.64 22.51
C ALA A 6 -34.77 2.94 22.48
N GLN A 7 -34.87 3.75 23.52
CA GLN A 7 -34.05 4.95 23.67
C GLN A 7 -32.61 4.52 23.99
N LEU A 8 -31.70 4.74 23.05
CA LEU A 8 -30.27 4.44 23.20
C LEU A 8 -29.54 5.37 24.20
N SER A 9 -30.13 6.48 24.60
CA SER A 9 -29.55 7.44 25.55
C SER A 9 -29.88 7.07 27.00
N SER A 10 -28.92 7.20 27.94
CA SER A 10 -29.16 7.10 29.40
C SER A 10 -29.97 8.27 29.96
N LEU A 11 -30.02 9.40 29.26
CA LEU A 11 -30.76 10.58 29.65
C LEU A 11 -32.25 10.38 29.36
N ARG A 12 -33.09 10.66 30.35
CA ARG A 12 -34.56 10.61 30.28
C ARG A 12 -35.14 12.00 30.58
N LYS A 13 -36.03 12.50 29.70
CA LYS A 13 -36.86 13.65 29.93
C LYS A 13 -38.29 13.20 29.71
N LYS A 14 -39.13 13.35 30.75
CA LYS A 14 -40.55 12.99 30.67
C LYS A 14 -41.39 13.74 31.68
N GLN A 15 -42.63 13.84 31.34
CA GLN A 15 -43.69 14.30 32.27
C GLN A 15 -44.24 13.07 33.00
N VAL A 16 -44.30 13.15 34.30
CA VAL A 16 -44.80 12.11 35.21
C VAL A 16 -45.95 12.62 36.04
N VAL A 17 -47.04 11.91 35.95
CA VAL A 17 -48.20 12.16 36.82
C VAL A 17 -48.11 11.27 38.05
N ILE A 18 -48.08 11.87 39.24
CA ILE A 18 -47.99 11.16 40.51
C ILE A 18 -49.42 10.88 41.00
N PHE A 19 -49.78 9.59 41.01
CA PHE A 19 -50.98 9.07 41.59
C PHE A 19 -50.66 8.24 42.82
N GLY A 20 -51.25 8.59 43.95
CA GLY A 20 -51.05 7.85 45.20
C GLY A 20 -49.70 8.13 45.90
N ASP A 21 -49.34 7.29 46.88
CA ASP A 21 -48.19 7.52 47.74
C ASP A 21 -46.85 7.15 47.09
N THR A 22 -46.81 6.26 46.09
CA THR A 22 -45.59 5.83 45.43
C THR A 22 -45.82 5.71 43.92
N THR A 23 -44.99 6.35 43.09
CA THR A 23 -45.02 6.30 41.65
C THR A 23 -43.67 5.81 41.10
N THR A 24 -43.69 4.83 40.21
CA THR A 24 -42.49 4.31 39.56
C THR A 24 -42.09 5.22 38.37
N LEU A 25 -40.88 5.73 38.39
CA LEU A 25 -40.35 6.61 37.34
C LEU A 25 -39.79 5.82 36.15
N ASP A 26 -39.04 4.77 36.41
CA ASP A 26 -38.35 4.00 35.37
C ASP A 26 -38.26 2.52 35.75
N THR A 27 -38.00 1.70 34.73
CA THR A 27 -37.69 0.26 34.91
C THR A 27 -36.24 0.01 35.30
N LEU A 28 -35.41 1.06 35.27
CA LEU A 28 -33.98 1.06 35.57
C LEU A 28 -33.67 1.99 36.75
N SER A 29 -32.63 1.72 37.54
CA SER A 29 -32.22 2.58 38.63
C SER A 29 -31.74 3.94 38.17
N ILE A 30 -32.08 4.99 38.88
CA ILE A 30 -31.73 6.37 38.56
C ILE A 30 -30.37 6.72 39.20
N GLN A 31 -29.56 7.47 38.49
CA GLN A 31 -28.34 8.08 39.04
C GLN A 31 -28.77 9.31 39.87
N ALA A 32 -28.79 9.20 41.18
CA ALA A 32 -29.41 10.16 42.11
C ALA A 32 -28.93 11.62 41.89
N GLY A 33 -27.67 11.86 41.68
CA GLY A 33 -27.13 13.19 41.48
C GLY A 33 -27.53 13.88 40.14
N THR A 34 -28.18 13.15 39.25
CA THR A 34 -28.63 13.70 37.92
C THR A 34 -30.11 14.01 37.85
N PHE A 35 -30.87 13.67 38.89
CA PHE A 35 -32.31 13.90 38.95
C PHE A 35 -32.63 15.39 39.13
N LYS A 36 -33.38 15.96 38.20
CA LYS A 36 -33.82 17.34 38.21
C LYS A 36 -35.32 17.43 37.93
N VAL A 37 -36.03 18.26 38.69
CA VAL A 37 -37.41 18.63 38.39
C VAL A 37 -37.40 20.01 37.73
N LEU A 38 -38.01 20.12 36.59
CA LEU A 38 -37.93 21.31 35.70
C LEU A 38 -39.04 22.30 35.97
N ASN A 39 -40.20 21.86 36.49
CA ASN A 39 -41.40 22.66 36.67
C ASN A 39 -41.77 23.03 38.12
N LYS A 40 -41.00 22.54 39.12
CA LYS A 40 -41.26 22.84 40.55
C LYS A 40 -39.97 22.95 41.37
N SER A 41 -39.81 24.01 42.14
CA SER A 41 -38.65 24.30 42.99
C SER A 41 -38.61 23.55 44.34
N ASN A 42 -39.77 23.11 44.86
CA ASN A 42 -39.90 22.55 46.24
C ASN A 42 -40.05 21.00 46.25
N PHE A 43 -39.35 20.31 45.35
CA PHE A 43 -39.47 18.83 45.23
C PHE A 43 -39.17 18.10 46.57
N ASN A 44 -38.07 18.45 47.23
CA ASN A 44 -37.62 17.78 48.48
C ASN A 44 -38.54 17.96 49.67
N GLU A 45 -39.39 18.96 49.67
CA GLU A 45 -40.36 19.18 50.75
C GLU A 45 -41.57 18.25 50.63
N ARG A 46 -41.95 17.89 49.40
CA ARG A 46 -43.18 17.13 49.13
C ARG A 46 -42.92 15.67 48.75
N TYR A 47 -41.71 15.36 48.24
CA TYR A 47 -41.37 14.03 47.66
C TYR A 47 -40.05 13.52 48.17
N ILE A 48 -39.89 12.19 48.12
CA ILE A 48 -38.61 11.46 48.33
C ILE A 48 -38.33 10.68 47.05
N LEU A 49 -37.15 10.85 46.48
CA LEU A 49 -36.65 10.00 45.38
C LEU A 49 -35.92 8.79 45.96
N VAL A 50 -36.37 7.59 45.64
CA VAL A 50 -35.65 6.34 45.89
C VAL A 50 -35.00 5.90 44.60
N ALA A 51 -33.80 6.41 44.36
CA ALA A 51 -33.10 6.31 43.07
C ALA A 51 -32.81 4.87 42.66
N GLU A 52 -32.49 4.00 43.63
CA GLU A 52 -32.19 2.57 43.36
C GLU A 52 -33.40 1.80 42.81
N LYS A 53 -34.60 2.15 43.27
CA LYS A 53 -35.89 1.56 42.86
C LYS A 53 -36.59 2.37 41.76
N ALA A 54 -36.04 3.52 41.40
CA ALA A 54 -36.65 4.51 40.49
C ALA A 54 -38.08 4.92 40.93
N TRP A 55 -38.29 5.14 42.23
CA TRP A 55 -39.57 5.53 42.81
C TRP A 55 -39.55 6.96 43.32
N ILE A 56 -40.67 7.63 43.14
CA ILE A 56 -41.01 8.86 43.86
C ILE A 56 -42.06 8.50 44.91
N ILE A 57 -41.79 8.85 46.17
CA ILE A 57 -42.69 8.67 47.30
C ILE A 57 -43.17 10.07 47.75
N ARG A 58 -44.48 10.23 47.93
CA ARG A 58 -45.11 11.45 48.44
C ARG A 58 -44.98 11.47 49.94
N LYS A 59 -44.57 12.59 50.56
CA LYS A 59 -44.45 12.72 52.02
C LYS A 59 -45.78 12.94 52.71
N ASN A 60 -46.72 13.62 52.08
CA ASN A 60 -48.06 13.90 52.63
C ASN A 60 -49.12 13.27 51.74
N SER A 61 -50.03 12.47 52.31
CA SER A 61 -51.13 11.81 51.61
C SER A 61 -52.13 12.87 51.06
N SER A 62 -52.04 13.20 49.81
CA SER A 62 -52.99 13.99 49.06
C SER A 62 -53.54 13.15 47.91
N LYS A 63 -54.86 13.12 47.72
CA LYS A 63 -55.51 12.34 46.64
C LYS A 63 -55.51 13.06 45.31
N GLU A 64 -55.01 14.31 45.22
CA GLU A 64 -54.98 15.04 43.96
C GLU A 64 -53.78 14.62 43.13
N PRO A 65 -53.96 14.37 41.83
CA PRO A 65 -52.85 14.07 40.91
C PRO A 65 -51.93 15.28 40.78
N ASP A 66 -50.63 15.08 40.89
CA ASP A 66 -49.60 16.09 40.73
C ASP A 66 -48.69 15.73 39.51
N THR A 67 -48.32 16.70 38.66
CA THR A 67 -47.56 16.49 37.46
C THR A 67 -46.19 17.12 37.61
N LEU A 68 -45.14 16.32 37.36
CA LEU A 68 -43.74 16.72 37.43
C LEU A 68 -43.06 16.52 36.10
N ASP A 69 -42.41 17.56 35.62
CA ASP A 69 -41.46 17.44 34.45
C ASP A 69 -40.07 17.12 34.99
N VAL A 70 -39.55 15.92 34.67
CA VAL A 70 -38.33 15.43 35.24
C VAL A 70 -37.28 15.06 34.19
N GLU A 71 -36.03 15.36 34.53
CA GLU A 71 -34.84 14.98 33.74
C GLU A 71 -33.90 14.23 34.64
N TYR A 72 -33.43 13.05 34.20
CA TYR A 72 -32.49 12.21 34.96
C TYR A 72 -31.77 11.22 34.05
N ARG A 73 -30.70 10.66 34.57
CA ARG A 73 -29.98 9.53 33.92
C ARG A 73 -30.26 8.21 34.63
N VAL A 74 -30.31 7.15 33.85
CA VAL A 74 -30.52 5.79 34.38
C VAL A 74 -29.26 4.93 34.17
N PHE A 75 -29.08 4.01 35.13
CA PHE A 75 -28.10 2.93 34.98
C PHE A 75 -28.67 1.85 34.04
N PRO A 76 -27.80 1.00 33.41
CA PRO A 76 -28.26 -0.07 32.53
C PRO A 76 -28.91 -1.27 33.25
N PHE A 77 -29.13 -1.18 34.61
CA PHE A 77 -29.74 -2.23 35.42
C PHE A 77 -30.51 -1.61 36.58
N LEU A 78 -31.37 -2.45 37.21
CA LEU A 78 -32.14 -2.10 38.39
C LEU A 78 -31.38 -2.66 39.61
N PHE A 79 -30.76 -1.81 40.43
CA PHE A 79 -29.97 -2.22 41.62
C PHE A 79 -30.79 -2.91 42.71
N SER A 80 -32.07 -2.69 42.73
CA SER A 80 -32.97 -3.35 43.68
C SER A 80 -33.37 -4.78 43.27
N LYS A 81 -32.97 -5.22 42.05
CA LYS A 81 -33.24 -6.57 41.55
C LYS A 81 -32.06 -7.49 41.84
N VAL A 82 -32.31 -8.65 42.43
CA VAL A 82 -31.28 -9.67 42.59
C VAL A 82 -31.02 -10.33 41.23
N TYR A 83 -29.81 -10.11 40.68
CA TYR A 83 -29.32 -10.79 39.51
C TYR A 83 -28.53 -12.00 39.97
N SER A 84 -29.03 -13.21 39.68
CA SER A 84 -28.32 -14.46 39.96
C SER A 84 -27.78 -15.03 38.62
N ASN A 85 -26.54 -15.52 38.63
CA ASN A 85 -26.03 -16.32 37.54
C ASN A 85 -26.93 -17.53 37.27
N PRO A 86 -27.05 -17.98 36.00
CA PRO A 86 -28.05 -18.97 35.65
C PRO A 86 -27.95 -20.26 36.47
N ASN A 87 -29.10 -20.65 36.94
CA ASN A 87 -29.48 -21.84 37.65
C ASN A 87 -28.43 -22.91 37.97
N ARG A 88 -28.30 -23.21 39.26
CA ARG A 88 -27.66 -24.35 39.93
C ARG A 88 -28.01 -25.75 39.35
N ARG A 89 -28.80 -25.88 38.28
CA ARG A 89 -29.09 -27.19 37.66
C ARG A 89 -27.91 -27.83 36.95
N ILE A 90 -26.78 -27.08 36.80
CA ILE A 90 -25.53 -27.64 36.25
C ILE A 90 -24.79 -28.48 37.29
N SER A 91 -25.05 -28.31 38.59
CA SER A 91 -24.40 -29.08 39.66
C SER A 91 -24.97 -30.50 39.86
N THR A 92 -26.19 -30.78 39.39
CA THR A 92 -26.78 -32.09 39.55
C THR A 92 -26.22 -33.17 38.58
N ALA A 93 -25.49 -32.76 37.52
CA ALA A 93 -24.75 -33.69 36.69
C ALA A 93 -23.42 -34.14 37.31
N ALA A 94 -22.80 -33.29 38.13
CA ALA A 94 -21.58 -33.62 38.88
C ALA A 94 -21.85 -34.60 40.05
N GLU A 95 -23.04 -34.55 40.69
CA GLU A 95 -23.44 -35.49 41.70
C GLU A 95 -23.72 -36.91 41.19
N ARG A 96 -23.88 -37.10 39.89
CA ARG A 96 -24.05 -38.42 39.22
C ARG A 96 -22.74 -39.03 38.74
N GLY A 97 -21.57 -38.51 39.15
CA GLY A 97 -20.27 -39.07 38.80
C GLY A 97 -19.84 -38.94 37.33
N ILE A 98 -20.48 -38.05 36.55
CA ILE A 98 -20.17 -37.86 35.15
C ILE A 98 -19.37 -36.53 34.99
N GLY A 99 -18.04 -36.62 35.10
CA GLY A 99 -17.10 -35.64 34.61
C GLY A 99 -16.96 -34.35 35.45
N ASN A 100 -15.76 -33.86 35.53
CA ASN A 100 -15.40 -32.56 36.10
C ASN A 100 -16.00 -31.43 35.25
N PRO A 101 -16.84 -30.51 35.79
CA PRO A 101 -17.47 -29.44 35.02
C PRO A 101 -16.47 -28.41 34.42
N PHE A 102 -15.19 -28.48 34.77
CA PHE A 102 -14.10 -27.65 34.24
C PHE A 102 -13.22 -28.41 33.23
N LEU A 103 -13.51 -29.68 32.94
CA LEU A 103 -12.91 -30.43 31.85
C LEU A 103 -13.82 -30.29 30.65
N TYR A 104 -13.44 -29.42 29.72
CA TYR A 104 -13.98 -29.40 28.36
C TYR A 104 -13.48 -30.66 27.64
N THR A 105 -14.24 -31.73 27.69
CA THR A 105 -14.15 -32.79 26.72
C THR A 105 -15.01 -32.36 25.51
N PRO A 106 -14.44 -32.22 24.34
CA PRO A 106 -15.26 -32.04 23.15
C PRO A 106 -16.15 -33.25 22.99
N GLN A 107 -17.41 -33.13 23.42
CA GLN A 107 -18.40 -34.13 23.07
C GLN A 107 -18.50 -34.12 21.54
N SER A 108 -18.22 -35.26 20.92
CA SER A 108 -18.70 -35.54 19.59
C SER A 108 -20.21 -35.29 19.62
N ARG A 109 -20.64 -34.13 19.13
CA ARG A 109 -22.04 -33.77 18.99
C ARG A 109 -22.70 -34.87 18.19
N ASP A 110 -23.69 -35.51 18.79
CA ASP A 110 -24.63 -36.35 18.10
C ASP A 110 -25.09 -35.71 16.79
N LYS A 111 -25.03 -36.49 15.73
CA LYS A 111 -25.36 -36.15 14.35
C LYS A 111 -26.88 -35.96 14.14
N SER A 112 -27.60 -35.26 15.01
CA SER A 112 -29.06 -35.13 14.91
C SER A 112 -29.58 -33.69 14.95
N GLN A 113 -28.81 -32.73 14.47
CA GLN A 113 -29.34 -31.45 13.96
C GLN A 113 -28.79 -31.27 12.58
N ALA A 114 -29.70 -31.15 11.60
CA ALA A 114 -29.45 -30.97 10.17
C ALA A 114 -28.07 -30.40 9.84
N SER A 115 -27.03 -31.22 9.93
CA SER A 115 -25.75 -30.93 9.31
C SER A 115 -26.02 -31.15 7.82
N PHE A 116 -26.02 -30.10 7.05
CA PHE A 116 -25.74 -30.22 5.64
C PHE A 116 -24.44 -31.01 5.53
N SER A 117 -24.52 -32.30 5.26
CA SER A 117 -23.35 -33.17 5.14
C SER A 117 -22.57 -32.73 3.94
N GLY A 118 -21.48 -31.99 4.15
CA GLY A 118 -20.65 -31.46 3.08
C GLY A 118 -20.13 -30.02 3.31
N LEU A 119 -20.58 -29.33 4.39
CA LEU A 119 -20.15 -27.97 4.71
C LEU A 119 -19.12 -27.94 5.83
N ASN A 120 -17.90 -27.53 5.52
CA ASN A 120 -16.86 -27.22 6.49
C ASN A 120 -17.04 -25.78 6.99
N LYS A 121 -17.14 -25.61 8.30
CA LYS A 121 -17.28 -24.32 8.94
C LYS A 121 -16.09 -24.13 9.86
N SER A 122 -15.37 -23.03 9.72
CA SER A 122 -14.37 -22.60 10.70
C SER A 122 -14.54 -21.11 10.95
N GLY A 123 -14.43 -20.68 12.19
CA GLY A 123 -14.57 -19.28 12.50
C GLY A 123 -14.43 -18.97 13.96
N SER A 124 -14.20 -17.72 14.28
CA SER A 124 -14.17 -17.18 15.61
C SER A 124 -15.01 -15.90 15.65
N LEU A 125 -15.80 -15.75 16.69
CA LEU A 125 -16.47 -14.52 17.06
C LEU A 125 -15.91 -14.09 18.39
N SER A 126 -15.20 -12.96 18.44
CA SER A 126 -14.78 -12.35 19.69
C SER A 126 -15.54 -11.05 19.91
N ARG A 127 -16.09 -10.87 21.12
CA ARG A 127 -16.60 -9.59 21.58
C ARG A 127 -15.88 -9.24 22.86
N GLY A 128 -15.12 -8.16 22.83
CA GLY A 128 -14.40 -7.61 23.96
C GLY A 128 -15.01 -6.29 24.41
N ILE A 129 -15.00 -6.06 25.70
CA ILE A 129 -15.31 -4.78 26.29
C ILE A 129 -14.00 -4.26 26.89
N SER A 130 -13.52 -3.13 26.39
CA SER A 130 -12.38 -2.44 26.98
C SER A 130 -12.84 -1.23 27.77
N VAL A 131 -12.37 -1.14 29.01
CA VAL A 131 -12.60 -0.02 29.93
C VAL A 131 -11.24 0.38 30.46
N GLY A 132 -10.89 1.64 30.39
CA GLY A 132 -9.63 2.16 30.92
C GLY A 132 -9.82 3.53 31.55
N ASN A 133 -8.84 3.98 32.32
CA ASN A 133 -8.88 5.29 32.98
C ASN A 133 -8.93 6.48 32.01
N ASN A 134 -8.55 6.26 30.74
CA ASN A 134 -8.52 7.25 29.67
C ASN A 134 -9.31 6.82 28.42
N GLN A 135 -10.21 5.84 28.56
CA GLN A 135 -10.97 5.32 27.44
C GLN A 135 -12.40 5.04 27.88
N ASP A 136 -13.38 5.62 27.16
CA ASP A 136 -14.78 5.27 27.32
C ASP A 136 -15.02 3.80 27.01
N LEU A 137 -16.15 3.25 27.51
CA LEU A 137 -16.55 1.89 27.24
C LEU A 137 -16.56 1.61 25.74
N ALA A 138 -15.54 0.94 25.23
CA ALA A 138 -15.47 0.52 23.84
C ALA A 138 -15.81 -0.97 23.72
N VAL A 139 -16.73 -1.29 22.82
CA VAL A 139 -17.08 -2.67 22.47
C VAL A 139 -16.34 -3.02 21.19
N ASN A 140 -15.36 -3.90 21.30
CA ASN A 140 -14.63 -4.44 20.14
C ASN A 140 -15.31 -5.74 19.70
N SER A 141 -15.63 -5.84 18.42
CA SER A 141 -16.19 -7.04 17.81
C SER A 141 -15.27 -7.47 16.68
N ALA A 142 -14.86 -8.72 16.67
CA ALA A 142 -14.16 -9.33 15.55
C ALA A 142 -14.88 -10.63 15.16
N LEU A 143 -15.30 -10.73 13.91
CA LEU A 143 -15.91 -11.91 13.32
C LEU A 143 -15.00 -12.41 12.19
N ASN A 144 -14.55 -13.65 12.31
CA ASN A 144 -13.91 -14.37 11.21
C ASN A 144 -14.71 -15.64 10.96
N LEU A 145 -15.30 -15.77 9.79
CA LEU A 145 -16.09 -16.92 9.40
C LEU A 145 -15.66 -17.40 8.02
N GLN A 146 -15.24 -18.65 7.93
CA GLN A 146 -14.95 -19.33 6.67
C GLN A 146 -15.93 -20.48 6.47
N LEU A 147 -16.54 -20.53 5.30
CA LEU A 147 -17.43 -21.57 4.87
C LEU A 147 -16.91 -22.18 3.58
N SER A 148 -16.83 -23.49 3.49
CA SER A 148 -16.49 -24.18 2.25
C SER A 148 -17.17 -25.55 2.20
N GLY A 149 -17.62 -25.95 1.01
CA GLY A 149 -18.24 -27.26 0.83
C GLY A 149 -19.37 -27.24 -0.15
N LYS A 150 -20.19 -28.28 -0.12
CA LYS A 150 -21.34 -28.43 -1.00
C LYS A 150 -22.62 -27.90 -0.36
N LEU A 151 -23.28 -26.96 -1.02
CA LEU A 151 -24.63 -26.50 -0.63
C LEU A 151 -25.71 -27.44 -1.17
N SER A 152 -25.47 -28.01 -2.35
CA SER A 152 -26.23 -29.07 -2.94
C SER A 152 -25.31 -30.05 -3.68
N PRO A 153 -25.76 -31.20 -4.19
CA PRO A 153 -24.90 -32.09 -4.97
C PRO A 153 -24.19 -31.43 -6.15
N GLU A 154 -24.75 -30.36 -6.69
CA GLU A 154 -24.26 -29.66 -7.89
C GLU A 154 -23.62 -28.27 -7.57
N ILE A 155 -23.88 -27.70 -6.39
CA ILE A 155 -23.46 -26.33 -6.04
C ILE A 155 -22.46 -26.37 -4.90
N ASP A 156 -21.28 -25.86 -5.18
CA ASP A 156 -20.24 -25.58 -4.18
C ASP A 156 -20.37 -24.14 -3.64
N ILE A 157 -20.21 -23.98 -2.34
CA ILE A 157 -20.11 -22.68 -1.67
C ILE A 157 -18.71 -22.48 -1.09
N SER A 158 -18.18 -21.27 -1.28
CA SER A 158 -16.98 -20.77 -0.61
C SER A 158 -17.25 -19.36 -0.14
N ALA A 159 -17.12 -19.11 1.16
CA ALA A 159 -17.31 -17.78 1.72
C ALA A 159 -16.24 -17.47 2.77
N ALA A 160 -15.75 -16.26 2.76
CA ALA A 160 -14.94 -15.68 3.82
C ALA A 160 -15.61 -14.37 4.25
N ILE A 161 -15.85 -14.24 5.55
CA ILE A 161 -16.43 -13.03 6.14
C ILE A 161 -15.52 -12.70 7.31
N THR A 162 -14.75 -11.64 7.16
CA THR A 162 -13.93 -11.05 8.22
C THR A 162 -14.47 -9.66 8.50
N ASP A 163 -14.87 -9.43 9.75
CA ASP A 163 -15.26 -8.12 10.28
C ASP A 163 -14.34 -7.86 11.48
N GLU A 164 -13.15 -7.38 11.21
CA GLU A 164 -12.25 -6.86 12.23
C GLU A 164 -12.28 -5.33 12.13
N ASN A 165 -12.86 -4.68 13.14
CA ASN A 165 -12.65 -3.27 13.37
C ASN A 165 -11.19 -3.05 13.81
N ILE A 166 -10.26 -3.15 12.88
CA ILE A 166 -8.88 -2.73 13.12
C ILE A 166 -8.83 -1.23 12.87
N PRO A 167 -8.68 -0.40 13.91
CA PRO A 167 -8.39 1.00 13.70
C PRO A 167 -7.02 1.06 13.02
N ILE A 168 -6.97 1.61 11.79
CA ILE A 168 -5.78 1.96 10.99
C ILE A 168 -4.59 1.10 11.37
N GLN A 169 -4.20 0.16 10.52
CA GLN A 169 -3.07 -0.73 10.81
C GLN A 169 -1.86 0.09 11.25
N PRO A 170 -1.29 -0.11 12.43
CA PRO A 170 -0.22 0.73 12.95
C PRO A 170 1.06 0.68 12.12
N ASP A 171 1.25 -0.41 11.34
CA ASP A 171 2.44 -0.64 10.52
C ASP A 171 2.01 -1.13 9.14
N GLY A 172 1.79 -0.19 8.20
CA GLY A 172 1.49 -0.46 6.79
C GLY A 172 2.63 -1.12 6.01
N ASN A 173 3.53 -1.80 6.69
CA ASN A 173 4.70 -2.42 6.09
C ASN A 173 4.40 -3.88 5.70
N THR A 174 4.55 -4.20 4.42
CA THR A 174 4.30 -5.52 3.83
C THR A 174 5.34 -6.59 4.17
N GLN A 175 5.95 -6.53 5.35
CA GLN A 175 6.86 -7.58 5.81
C GLN A 175 6.16 -8.95 5.98
N GLN A 176 4.83 -8.95 6.11
CA GLN A 176 4.01 -10.16 6.03
C GLN A 176 2.90 -9.93 5.02
N LEU A 177 2.75 -10.86 4.08
CA LEU A 177 1.61 -10.95 3.18
C LEU A 177 0.36 -11.28 4.02
N GLN A 178 -0.23 -10.27 4.61
CA GLN A 178 -1.61 -10.37 5.05
C GLN A 178 -2.47 -10.11 3.81
N ASP A 179 -3.13 -11.14 3.32
CA ASP A 179 -4.26 -10.95 2.44
C ASP A 179 -5.28 -10.12 3.23
N PHE A 180 -5.52 -8.90 2.75
CA PHE A 180 -6.53 -8.04 3.33
C PHE A 180 -7.87 -8.75 3.36
N ASP A 181 -8.61 -8.52 4.40
CA ASP A 181 -9.93 -9.08 4.66
C ASP A 181 -10.80 -9.01 3.42
N LYS A 182 -11.12 -10.18 2.88
CA LYS A 182 -12.04 -10.32 1.78
C LYS A 182 -13.37 -10.78 2.33
N VAL A 183 -14.38 -9.96 2.16
CA VAL A 183 -15.75 -10.33 2.49
C VAL A 183 -16.45 -10.75 1.19
N PHE A 184 -16.55 -12.04 0.97
CA PHE A 184 -17.23 -12.55 -0.22
C PHE A 184 -18.00 -13.85 0.05
N ILE A 185 -19.01 -14.08 -0.77
CA ILE A 185 -19.72 -15.34 -0.90
C ILE A 185 -19.64 -15.75 -2.37
N GLN A 186 -19.11 -16.93 -2.62
CA GLN A 186 -19.04 -17.54 -3.95
C GLN A 186 -19.89 -18.78 -3.99
N LEU A 187 -20.78 -18.84 -4.98
CA LEU A 187 -21.52 -20.03 -5.38
C LEU A 187 -21.02 -20.48 -6.75
N SER A 188 -20.71 -21.73 -6.90
CA SER A 188 -20.22 -22.26 -8.18
C SER A 188 -20.72 -23.65 -8.45
N ASP A 189 -21.04 -23.92 -9.72
CA ASP A 189 -21.23 -25.25 -10.27
C ASP A 189 -20.13 -25.57 -11.30
N GLU A 190 -20.23 -26.66 -12.05
CA GLU A 190 -19.23 -27.01 -13.09
C GLU A 190 -19.12 -25.97 -14.21
N ARG A 191 -20.15 -25.16 -14.43
CA ARG A 191 -20.27 -24.25 -15.57
C ARG A 191 -20.35 -22.79 -15.18
N SER A 192 -20.91 -22.50 -14.03
CA SER A 192 -21.29 -21.16 -13.63
C SER A 192 -20.68 -20.80 -12.27
N LYS A 193 -20.39 -19.53 -12.07
CA LYS A 193 -19.85 -18.98 -10.85
C LYS A 193 -20.46 -17.62 -10.57
N LEU A 194 -21.03 -17.47 -9.39
CA LEU A 194 -21.54 -16.22 -8.84
C LEU A 194 -20.70 -15.80 -7.63
N ILE A 195 -20.21 -14.58 -7.62
CA ILE A 195 -19.53 -14.01 -6.46
C ILE A 195 -20.29 -12.76 -6.05
N VAL A 196 -20.54 -12.62 -4.75
CA VAL A 196 -21.11 -11.40 -4.14
C VAL A 196 -20.18 -10.96 -3.01
N GLY A 197 -19.83 -9.69 -3.00
CA GLY A 197 -18.86 -9.09 -2.07
C GLY A 197 -17.58 -8.64 -2.77
N ASP A 198 -16.41 -8.88 -2.18
CA ASP A 198 -15.12 -8.52 -2.75
C ASP A 198 -14.67 -9.53 -3.81
N PHE A 199 -14.40 -9.05 -5.01
CA PHE A 199 -13.88 -9.87 -6.10
C PHE A 199 -12.89 -9.09 -6.96
N GLN A 200 -12.16 -9.82 -7.77
CA GLN A 200 -11.19 -9.27 -8.71
C GLN A 200 -11.59 -9.59 -10.13
N ILE A 201 -11.65 -8.58 -10.99
CA ILE A 201 -11.77 -8.76 -12.43
C ILE A 201 -10.39 -8.61 -13.04
N THR A 202 -10.01 -9.61 -13.83
CA THR A 202 -8.76 -9.62 -14.58
C THR A 202 -9.02 -9.35 -16.05
N ARG A 203 -7.99 -8.90 -16.74
CA ARG A 203 -7.97 -8.65 -18.17
C ARG A 203 -8.70 -9.71 -18.99
N PRO A 204 -9.66 -9.34 -19.86
CA PRO A 204 -10.25 -10.26 -20.86
C PRO A 204 -9.24 -10.61 -21.96
N GLU A 205 -9.57 -11.56 -22.80
CA GLU A 205 -8.83 -11.86 -24.02
C GLU A 205 -9.06 -10.76 -25.07
N SER A 206 -8.46 -9.60 -24.87
CA SER A 206 -8.55 -8.42 -25.73
C SER A 206 -7.17 -7.76 -25.85
N TYR A 207 -6.91 -7.14 -26.98
CA TYR A 207 -5.67 -6.36 -27.18
C TYR A 207 -5.78 -4.98 -26.55
N PHE A 208 -6.88 -4.26 -26.77
CA PHE A 208 -7.06 -2.89 -26.31
C PHE A 208 -7.63 -2.77 -24.90
N MET A 209 -8.36 -3.79 -24.41
CA MET A 209 -8.93 -3.76 -23.07
C MET A 209 -8.00 -4.47 -22.07
N ASN A 210 -7.18 -3.68 -21.40
CA ASN A 210 -6.31 -4.15 -20.33
C ASN A 210 -6.71 -3.49 -19.02
N PHE A 211 -7.00 -4.27 -17.98
CA PHE A 211 -7.24 -3.78 -16.64
C PHE A 211 -7.17 -4.92 -15.62
N ASN A 212 -6.92 -4.56 -14.37
CA ASN A 212 -6.93 -5.47 -13.25
C ASN A 212 -7.46 -4.73 -12.02
N LYS A 213 -8.73 -4.97 -11.66
CA LYS A 213 -9.41 -4.21 -10.61
C LYS A 213 -9.94 -5.07 -9.49
N ARG A 214 -9.78 -4.60 -8.25
CA ARG A 214 -10.48 -5.11 -7.07
C ARG A 214 -11.75 -4.31 -6.87
N LEU A 215 -12.86 -5.01 -6.70
CA LEU A 215 -14.21 -4.45 -6.74
C LEU A 215 -15.06 -5.05 -5.63
N GLN A 216 -16.08 -4.30 -5.23
CA GLN A 216 -17.07 -4.76 -4.28
C GLN A 216 -18.46 -4.71 -4.93
N GLY A 217 -19.11 -5.86 -5.07
CA GLY A 217 -20.38 -5.96 -5.77
C GLY A 217 -20.76 -7.39 -6.12
N GLY A 218 -21.28 -7.60 -7.33
CA GLY A 218 -21.66 -8.91 -7.84
C GLY A 218 -21.00 -9.24 -9.18
N SER A 219 -20.52 -10.48 -9.34
CA SER A 219 -19.95 -10.99 -10.58
C SER A 219 -20.51 -12.37 -10.89
N PHE A 220 -21.04 -12.54 -12.09
CA PHE A 220 -21.54 -13.80 -12.60
C PHE A 220 -20.76 -14.19 -13.85
N THR A 221 -20.30 -15.42 -13.92
CA THR A 221 -19.63 -15.99 -15.10
C THR A 221 -20.20 -17.37 -15.41
N THR A 222 -20.41 -17.69 -16.68
CA THR A 222 -20.90 -19.02 -17.10
C THR A 222 -20.21 -19.49 -18.37
N ARG A 223 -20.07 -20.81 -18.51
CA ARG A 223 -19.57 -21.50 -19.71
C ARG A 223 -20.58 -22.53 -20.13
N GLN A 224 -21.01 -22.44 -21.37
CA GLN A 224 -22.02 -23.33 -21.91
C GLN A 224 -21.56 -23.92 -23.25
N GLU A 225 -21.94 -25.16 -23.51
CA GLU A 225 -21.79 -25.77 -24.81
C GLU A 225 -23.18 -26.03 -25.40
N VAL A 226 -23.47 -25.34 -26.50
CA VAL A 226 -24.75 -25.43 -27.19
C VAL A 226 -24.53 -26.15 -28.54
N LYS A 227 -25.35 -27.16 -28.82
CA LYS A 227 -25.37 -27.86 -30.12
C LYS A 227 -26.54 -27.34 -30.96
N PRO A 228 -26.39 -26.24 -31.69
CA PRO A 228 -27.49 -25.64 -32.44
C PRO A 228 -27.98 -26.51 -33.62
N PHE A 229 -27.12 -27.44 -34.10
CA PHE A 229 -27.42 -28.35 -35.22
C PHE A 229 -26.96 -29.78 -34.93
N LYS A 230 -27.75 -30.79 -35.30
CA LYS A 230 -27.54 -32.20 -34.96
C LYS A 230 -26.18 -32.81 -35.39
N ASN A 231 -25.49 -32.27 -36.37
CA ASN A 231 -24.23 -32.82 -36.93
C ASN A 231 -23.09 -31.82 -37.00
N LYS A 232 -23.13 -30.71 -36.24
CA LYS A 232 -22.03 -29.73 -36.17
C LYS A 232 -21.38 -29.73 -34.79
N ALA A 233 -20.14 -29.31 -34.77
CA ALA A 233 -19.39 -29.12 -33.53
C ALA A 233 -20.12 -28.17 -32.56
N PRO A 234 -20.03 -28.39 -31.26
CA PRO A 234 -20.71 -27.56 -30.28
C PRO A 234 -20.17 -26.11 -30.31
N LEU A 235 -21.09 -25.18 -30.17
CA LEU A 235 -20.78 -23.76 -29.93
C LEU A 235 -20.41 -23.59 -28.46
N LYS A 236 -19.22 -23.13 -28.20
CA LYS A 236 -18.74 -22.79 -26.82
C LYS A 236 -19.05 -21.32 -26.54
N LEU A 237 -19.85 -21.10 -25.51
CA LEU A 237 -20.24 -19.79 -25.01
C LEU A 237 -19.56 -19.57 -23.67
N LYS A 238 -18.91 -18.41 -23.50
CA LYS A 238 -18.41 -17.94 -22.21
C LYS A 238 -18.92 -16.52 -22.00
N SER A 239 -19.74 -16.35 -20.98
CA SER A 239 -20.39 -15.08 -20.66
C SER A 239 -20.02 -14.65 -19.26
N GLY A 240 -19.79 -13.37 -19.10
CA GLY A 240 -19.53 -12.76 -17.78
C GLY A 240 -20.22 -11.41 -17.67
N ALA A 241 -20.77 -11.13 -16.49
CA ALA A 241 -21.33 -9.84 -16.15
C ALA A 241 -20.96 -9.48 -14.72
N SER A 242 -20.59 -8.22 -14.49
CA SER A 242 -20.23 -7.74 -13.16
C SER A 242 -20.73 -6.31 -12.96
N ILE A 243 -21.27 -6.04 -11.77
CA ILE A 243 -21.70 -4.73 -11.32
C ILE A 243 -21.07 -4.50 -9.95
N ALA A 244 -20.38 -3.38 -9.78
CA ALA A 244 -19.61 -3.13 -8.56
C ALA A 244 -19.43 -1.65 -8.27
N VAL A 245 -19.03 -1.38 -7.04
CA VAL A 245 -18.45 -0.10 -6.61
C VAL A 245 -16.92 -0.23 -6.69
N ALA A 246 -16.27 0.70 -7.39
CA ALA A 246 -14.82 0.80 -7.49
C ALA A 246 -14.30 1.81 -6.46
N ARG A 247 -13.25 1.44 -5.71
CA ARG A 247 -12.65 2.31 -4.67
C ARG A 247 -11.36 2.98 -5.14
N GLY A 248 -10.77 2.49 -6.23
CA GLY A 248 -9.47 2.92 -6.71
C GLY A 248 -9.51 3.76 -7.97
N ARG A 249 -8.53 4.67 -8.08
CA ARG A 249 -8.20 5.40 -9.29
C ARG A 249 -6.82 4.94 -9.78
N PHE A 250 -6.71 4.64 -11.07
CA PHE A 250 -5.45 4.19 -11.66
C PHE A 250 -4.48 5.35 -11.82
N ALA A 251 -3.21 5.14 -11.46
CA ALA A 251 -2.11 6.06 -11.69
C ALA A 251 -0.88 5.31 -12.22
N ARG A 252 -0.03 6.03 -12.93
CA ARG A 252 1.27 5.57 -13.41
C ARG A 252 2.33 6.60 -13.09
N ASN A 253 3.39 6.16 -12.41
CA ASN A 253 4.56 6.99 -12.14
C ASN A 253 5.78 6.48 -12.93
N SER A 254 6.55 7.43 -13.43
CA SER A 254 7.88 7.19 -14.01
C SER A 254 8.91 7.84 -13.08
N ILE A 255 9.80 7.06 -12.53
CA ILE A 255 10.78 7.48 -11.54
C ILE A 255 12.16 7.09 -12.03
N GLN A 256 13.10 8.03 -11.99
CA GLN A 256 14.51 7.74 -12.24
C GLN A 256 15.15 7.18 -10.99
N GLY A 257 15.92 6.12 -11.10
CA GLY A 257 16.72 5.57 -10.01
C GLY A 257 17.74 6.60 -9.50
N ILE A 258 18.07 6.52 -8.24
CA ILE A 258 19.14 7.33 -7.60
C ILE A 258 20.28 6.38 -7.25
N GLU A 259 21.53 6.79 -7.54
CA GLU A 259 22.71 5.95 -7.28
C GLU A 259 22.76 5.51 -5.82
N GLY A 260 22.88 4.19 -5.59
CA GLY A 260 22.98 3.58 -4.28
C GLY A 260 21.75 3.74 -3.36
N ASN A 261 20.67 4.37 -3.79
CA ASN A 261 19.49 4.60 -2.97
C ASN A 261 18.45 3.49 -3.15
N GLN A 262 18.26 2.65 -2.16
CA GLN A 262 17.25 1.58 -2.17
C GLN A 262 15.82 2.07 -1.92
N GLY A 263 15.62 3.33 -1.56
CA GLY A 263 14.33 3.93 -1.26
C GLY A 263 14.29 4.61 0.12
N PRO A 264 13.12 5.09 0.54
CA PRO A 264 11.83 4.98 -0.15
C PRO A 264 11.68 5.89 -1.37
N TYR A 265 11.00 5.39 -2.41
CA TYR A 265 10.54 6.17 -3.56
C TYR A 265 9.06 6.43 -3.41
N ARG A 266 8.67 7.71 -3.35
CA ARG A 266 7.29 8.11 -3.12
C ARG A 266 6.48 8.10 -4.42
N LEU A 267 5.29 7.52 -4.37
CA LEU A 267 4.32 7.51 -5.45
C LEU A 267 3.39 8.72 -5.35
N LYS A 268 2.92 9.18 -6.50
CA LYS A 268 2.03 10.33 -6.63
C LYS A 268 0.79 9.93 -7.41
N GLY A 269 -0.33 10.52 -7.04
CA GLY A 269 -1.57 10.35 -7.78
C GLY A 269 -1.53 10.98 -9.18
N ILE A 270 -2.57 10.77 -9.96
CA ILE A 270 -2.64 11.23 -11.37
C ILE A 270 -2.61 12.76 -11.50
N GLN A 271 -3.03 13.48 -10.46
CA GLN A 271 -3.01 14.95 -10.38
C GLN A 271 -1.81 15.47 -9.57
N ASN A 272 -0.77 14.65 -9.43
CA ASN A 272 0.43 14.94 -8.63
C ASN A 272 0.15 15.05 -7.12
N GLU A 273 -0.94 14.43 -6.64
CA GLU A 273 -1.24 14.34 -5.21
C GLU A 273 -0.09 13.63 -4.49
N GLN A 274 0.43 14.28 -3.46
CA GLN A 274 1.59 13.82 -2.71
C GLN A 274 1.21 12.80 -1.61
N TYR A 275 -0.04 12.85 -1.13
CA TYR A 275 -0.51 12.06 0.00
C TYR A 275 -1.68 11.18 -0.46
N ILE A 276 -1.35 10.00 -0.89
CA ILE A 276 -2.28 9.00 -1.40
C ILE A 276 -2.12 7.69 -0.63
N VAL A 277 -3.18 6.92 -0.56
CA VAL A 277 -3.15 5.55 -0.04
C VAL A 277 -3.30 4.61 -1.22
N VAL A 278 -2.29 3.80 -1.46
CA VAL A 278 -2.29 2.82 -2.55
C VAL A 278 -3.15 1.62 -2.16
N LEU A 279 -3.97 1.13 -3.09
CA LEU A 279 -4.75 -0.08 -2.87
C LEU A 279 -3.85 -1.30 -2.91
N SER A 280 -3.84 -2.04 -1.83
CA SER A 280 -2.95 -3.18 -1.67
C SER A 280 -3.07 -4.20 -2.78
N GLY A 281 -1.92 -4.58 -3.34
CA GLY A 281 -1.79 -5.58 -4.40
C GLY A 281 -2.32 -5.13 -5.76
N SER A 282 -2.60 -3.84 -5.95
CA SER A 282 -2.91 -3.26 -7.27
C SER A 282 -1.65 -2.87 -8.03
N GLU A 283 -0.53 -2.74 -7.33
CA GLU A 283 0.71 -2.24 -7.90
C GLU A 283 1.40 -3.26 -8.82
N LYS A 284 2.00 -2.72 -9.87
CA LYS A 284 2.92 -3.40 -10.81
C LYS A 284 4.16 -2.54 -10.94
N VAL A 285 5.28 -3.04 -10.45
CA VAL A 285 6.57 -2.31 -10.47
C VAL A 285 7.44 -2.89 -11.55
N TYR A 286 7.97 -2.02 -12.40
CA TYR A 286 8.87 -2.39 -13.50
C TYR A 286 10.20 -1.67 -13.35
N ILE A 287 11.30 -2.36 -13.64
CA ILE A 287 12.62 -1.76 -13.86
C ILE A 287 13.11 -2.18 -15.22
N ASP A 288 13.46 -1.19 -16.05
CA ASP A 288 13.93 -1.39 -17.43
C ASP A 288 13.02 -2.34 -18.22
N GLY A 289 11.70 -2.20 -18.07
CA GLY A 289 10.69 -3.02 -18.71
C GLY A 289 10.41 -4.38 -18.06
N ARG A 290 11.22 -4.80 -17.10
CA ARG A 290 11.03 -6.06 -16.36
C ARG A 290 10.09 -5.90 -15.19
N LEU A 291 9.01 -6.69 -15.14
CA LEU A 291 8.10 -6.75 -13.99
C LEU A 291 8.81 -7.39 -12.79
N LEU A 292 8.75 -6.72 -11.64
CA LEU A 292 9.34 -7.15 -10.38
C LEU A 292 8.33 -7.88 -9.51
N LYS A 293 8.84 -8.64 -8.54
CA LYS A 293 8.04 -9.37 -7.55
C LYS A 293 8.10 -8.68 -6.19
N ARG A 294 6.90 -8.46 -5.60
CA ARG A 294 6.77 -7.93 -4.25
C ARG A 294 7.19 -8.93 -3.18
N GLY A 295 7.74 -8.43 -2.10
CA GLY A 295 8.05 -9.12 -0.86
C GLY A 295 9.48 -8.89 -0.37
N GLN A 296 9.70 -8.97 0.94
CA GLN A 296 11.01 -8.81 1.57
C GLN A 296 12.06 -9.80 1.02
N GLU A 297 11.63 -11.01 0.66
CA GLU A 297 12.47 -12.02 0.04
C GLU A 297 12.55 -11.92 -1.49
N ASN A 298 11.89 -10.94 -2.09
CA ASN A 298 11.85 -10.71 -3.53
C ASN A 298 12.52 -9.37 -3.89
N ASP A 299 11.96 -8.62 -4.84
CA ASP A 299 12.63 -7.47 -5.45
C ASP A 299 12.33 -6.14 -4.73
N TYR A 300 11.12 -5.98 -4.16
CA TYR A 300 10.70 -4.73 -3.50
C TYR A 300 9.65 -4.96 -2.42
N ILE A 301 9.53 -3.98 -1.52
CA ILE A 301 8.44 -3.82 -0.55
C ILE A 301 7.74 -2.49 -0.80
N ILE A 302 6.48 -2.40 -0.39
CA ILE A 302 5.69 -1.19 -0.51
C ILE A 302 4.98 -0.88 0.82
N ASP A 303 5.04 0.40 1.22
CA ASP A 303 4.16 0.95 2.24
C ASP A 303 2.94 1.57 1.55
N TYR A 304 1.80 0.92 1.66
CA TYR A 304 0.58 1.36 1.00
C TYR A 304 0.00 2.63 1.59
N ASN A 305 0.17 2.88 2.89
CA ASN A 305 -0.38 4.04 3.57
C ASN A 305 0.39 5.32 3.22
N ASN A 306 1.72 5.21 3.11
CA ASN A 306 2.59 6.31 2.74
C ASN A 306 2.84 6.40 1.24
N ALA A 307 2.36 5.41 0.46
CA ALA A 307 2.61 5.28 -0.97
C ALA A 307 4.13 5.28 -1.30
N GLU A 308 4.91 4.48 -0.57
CA GLU A 308 6.38 4.44 -0.69
C GLU A 308 6.87 3.05 -1.07
N ILE A 309 7.77 2.98 -2.07
CA ILE A 309 8.40 1.74 -2.51
C ILE A 309 9.86 1.74 -2.10
N SER A 310 10.30 0.64 -1.50
CA SER A 310 11.72 0.38 -1.21
C SER A 310 12.16 -0.92 -1.87
N PHE A 311 13.32 -0.88 -2.54
CA PHE A 311 13.89 -2.04 -3.21
C PHE A 311 14.74 -2.85 -2.25
N THR A 312 14.67 -4.18 -2.37
CA THR A 312 15.49 -5.07 -1.54
C THR A 312 16.91 -5.16 -2.09
N ALA A 313 17.81 -5.77 -1.31
CA ALA A 313 19.18 -6.01 -1.72
C ALA A 313 19.35 -6.85 -3.01
N LYS A 314 18.25 -7.46 -3.52
CA LYS A 314 18.31 -8.19 -4.81
C LYS A 314 18.36 -7.24 -6.03
N VAL A 315 17.99 -5.98 -5.83
CA VAL A 315 17.98 -4.97 -6.89
C VAL A 315 18.95 -3.87 -6.50
N LEU A 316 20.15 -3.88 -7.07
CA LEU A 316 21.11 -2.78 -6.88
C LEU A 316 20.59 -1.54 -7.61
N MET A 317 20.15 -0.53 -6.85
CA MET A 317 19.64 0.71 -7.41
C MET A 317 20.77 1.59 -7.93
N THR A 318 20.61 2.07 -9.16
CA THR A 318 21.56 2.94 -9.83
C THR A 318 20.85 4.11 -10.51
N LYS A 319 21.57 5.19 -10.77
CA LYS A 319 21.06 6.37 -11.49
C LYS A 319 20.51 6.05 -12.89
N ASP A 320 20.91 4.90 -13.43
CA ASP A 320 20.61 4.51 -14.81
C ASP A 320 19.28 3.72 -14.93
N LEU A 321 18.73 3.25 -13.80
CA LEU A 321 17.51 2.44 -13.78
C LEU A 321 16.26 3.31 -13.95
N ARG A 322 15.37 2.86 -14.79
CA ARG A 322 14.07 3.47 -15.01
C ARG A 322 13.01 2.65 -14.29
N ILE A 323 12.33 3.29 -13.37
CA ILE A 323 11.29 2.66 -12.56
C ILE A 323 9.94 3.13 -13.08
N PHE A 324 9.09 2.20 -13.47
CA PHE A 324 7.68 2.47 -13.75
C PHE A 324 6.83 1.77 -12.71
N VAL A 325 5.88 2.50 -12.15
CA VAL A 325 4.93 1.95 -11.19
C VAL A 325 3.52 2.25 -11.67
N GLU A 326 2.74 1.20 -11.92
CA GLU A 326 1.32 1.25 -12.23
C GLU A 326 0.56 0.77 -11.00
N PHE A 327 -0.42 1.52 -10.51
CA PHE A 327 -1.14 1.19 -9.28
C PHE A 327 -2.51 1.87 -9.22
N GLU A 328 -3.38 1.37 -8.34
CA GLU A 328 -4.60 2.05 -7.95
C GLU A 328 -4.44 2.67 -6.56
N TYR A 329 -4.96 3.87 -6.37
CA TYR A 329 -4.97 4.55 -5.08
C TYR A 329 -6.37 4.98 -4.70
N THR A 330 -6.64 5.12 -3.41
CA THR A 330 -7.96 5.47 -2.89
C THR A 330 -8.33 6.87 -3.33
N ASP A 331 -9.42 6.98 -4.10
CA ASP A 331 -10.06 8.21 -4.45
C ASP A 331 -11.40 8.29 -3.68
N ARG A 332 -11.54 9.29 -2.81
CA ARG A 332 -12.72 9.49 -1.98
C ARG A 332 -13.56 10.67 -2.41
N ASN A 333 -13.33 11.20 -3.60
CA ASN A 333 -14.05 12.38 -4.07
C ASN A 333 -15.51 12.05 -4.42
N TYR A 334 -15.74 10.96 -5.14
CA TYR A 334 -17.08 10.52 -5.57
C TYR A 334 -17.26 9.01 -5.38
N ALA A 335 -18.54 8.62 -5.21
CA ALA A 335 -18.93 7.23 -5.34
C ALA A 335 -18.78 6.79 -6.81
N ARG A 336 -18.01 5.73 -7.07
CA ARG A 336 -17.68 5.26 -8.41
C ARG A 336 -18.33 3.91 -8.66
N SER A 337 -19.15 3.82 -9.71
CA SER A 337 -19.75 2.58 -10.17
C SER A 337 -18.98 1.98 -11.34
N LEU A 338 -18.96 0.66 -11.42
CA LEU A 338 -18.36 -0.10 -12.50
C LEU A 338 -19.33 -1.16 -13.02
N VAL A 339 -19.49 -1.22 -14.35
CA VAL A 339 -20.20 -2.27 -15.07
C VAL A 339 -19.26 -2.91 -16.07
N TYR A 340 -19.16 -4.22 -16.02
CA TYR A 340 -18.37 -5.01 -16.96
C TYR A 340 -19.19 -6.15 -17.51
N PHE A 341 -19.09 -6.34 -18.83
CA PHE A 341 -19.73 -7.45 -19.55
C PHE A 341 -18.73 -8.03 -20.53
N ASN A 342 -18.67 -9.35 -20.63
CA ASN A 342 -17.91 -10.05 -21.66
C ASN A 342 -18.69 -11.23 -22.21
N GLN A 343 -18.61 -11.42 -23.53
CA GLN A 343 -19.20 -12.53 -24.24
C GLN A 343 -18.19 -13.09 -25.23
N GLU A 344 -17.88 -14.36 -25.12
CA GLU A 344 -17.10 -15.11 -26.09
C GLU A 344 -17.96 -16.21 -26.70
N VAL A 345 -17.93 -16.30 -28.02
CA VAL A 345 -18.62 -17.32 -28.82
C VAL A 345 -17.59 -18.00 -29.69
N ALA A 346 -17.32 -19.27 -29.46
CA ALA A 346 -16.27 -19.99 -30.17
C ALA A 346 -16.79 -21.25 -30.83
N THR A 347 -16.41 -21.42 -32.08
CA THR A 347 -16.45 -22.67 -32.83
C THR A 347 -15.03 -23.23 -32.97
N GLU A 348 -14.84 -24.31 -33.70
CA GLU A 348 -13.51 -24.85 -34.01
C GLU A 348 -12.66 -23.88 -34.83
N ARG A 349 -13.28 -23.04 -35.69
CA ARG A 349 -12.58 -22.15 -36.63
C ARG A 349 -12.76 -20.68 -36.35
N VAL A 350 -13.84 -20.27 -35.71
CA VAL A 350 -14.17 -18.86 -35.51
C VAL A 350 -14.44 -18.60 -34.04
N GLN A 351 -13.80 -17.57 -33.48
CA GLN A 351 -14.08 -17.06 -32.15
C GLN A 351 -14.47 -15.58 -32.26
N LEU A 352 -15.63 -15.23 -31.71
CA LEU A 352 -16.12 -13.86 -31.57
C LEU A 352 -16.01 -13.45 -30.11
N LYS A 353 -15.49 -12.24 -29.84
CA LYS A 353 -15.28 -11.68 -28.50
C LYS A 353 -15.89 -10.29 -28.43
N ILE A 354 -16.75 -10.06 -27.46
CA ILE A 354 -17.36 -8.76 -27.19
C ILE A 354 -17.07 -8.43 -25.72
N ASN A 355 -16.49 -7.26 -25.47
CA ASN A 355 -16.26 -6.78 -24.11
C ASN A 355 -16.81 -5.36 -24.00
N TYR A 356 -17.43 -5.08 -22.86
CA TYR A 356 -17.93 -3.76 -22.50
C TYR A 356 -17.49 -3.44 -21.08
N TYR A 357 -16.91 -2.26 -20.91
CA TYR A 357 -16.47 -1.71 -19.63
C TYR A 357 -17.00 -0.30 -19.48
N LEU A 358 -17.61 0.00 -18.33
CA LEU A 358 -18.06 1.33 -17.94
C LEU A 358 -17.64 1.58 -16.49
N GLU A 359 -16.95 2.68 -16.26
CA GLU A 359 -16.62 3.21 -14.94
C GLU A 359 -17.08 4.66 -14.89
N GLN A 360 -17.89 5.02 -13.89
CA GLN A 360 -18.49 6.34 -13.80
C GLN A 360 -18.58 6.83 -12.36
N ASP A 361 -18.17 8.07 -12.14
CA ASP A 361 -18.35 8.79 -10.89
C ASP A 361 -19.77 9.31 -10.76
N SER A 362 -20.37 9.23 -9.57
CA SER A 362 -21.71 9.75 -9.31
C SER A 362 -21.67 11.26 -9.04
N LYS A 363 -22.24 12.06 -9.94
CA LYS A 363 -22.34 13.53 -9.77
C LYS A 363 -23.02 13.97 -8.47
N ASN A 364 -23.98 13.16 -7.99
CA ASN A 364 -24.87 13.51 -6.89
C ASN A 364 -24.45 12.88 -5.56
N GLN A 365 -23.36 12.15 -5.51
CA GLN A 365 -22.84 11.50 -4.31
C GLN A 365 -21.35 11.78 -4.13
N PRO A 366 -20.96 13.05 -3.89
CA PRO A 366 -19.61 13.35 -3.42
C PRO A 366 -19.45 12.77 -2.01
N LEU A 367 -18.30 12.14 -1.73
CA LEU A 367 -18.07 11.41 -0.48
C LEU A 367 -17.46 12.29 0.62
N GLN A 368 -16.56 13.22 0.26
CA GLN A 368 -15.83 14.06 1.22
C GLN A 368 -16.05 15.55 1.06
N GLN A 369 -16.74 15.99 0.01
CA GLN A 369 -16.98 17.40 -0.26
C GLN A 369 -18.45 17.64 -0.63
N GLN A 370 -19.06 18.65 -0.03
CA GLN A 370 -20.33 19.18 -0.52
C GLN A 370 -20.00 20.31 -1.47
N LEU A 371 -20.22 20.12 -2.77
CA LEU A 371 -20.00 21.17 -3.76
C LEU A 371 -21.08 22.24 -3.68
N SER A 372 -20.65 23.50 -3.49
CA SER A 372 -21.55 24.65 -3.60
C SER A 372 -22.02 24.87 -5.05
N ASN A 373 -23.02 25.69 -5.25
CA ASN A 373 -23.50 25.99 -6.60
C ASN A 373 -22.44 26.72 -7.43
N GLU A 374 -21.66 27.62 -6.80
CA GLU A 374 -20.53 28.33 -7.42
C GLU A 374 -19.44 27.36 -7.86
N GLN A 375 -19.13 26.33 -7.05
CA GLN A 375 -18.15 25.30 -7.37
C GLN A 375 -18.62 24.40 -8.52
N LYS A 376 -19.90 24.03 -8.55
CA LYS A 376 -20.50 23.29 -9.69
C LYS A 376 -20.46 24.12 -10.97
N GLN A 377 -20.72 25.43 -10.88
CA GLN A 377 -20.63 26.34 -12.00
C GLN A 377 -19.17 26.48 -12.49
N ALA A 378 -18.18 26.57 -11.58
CA ALA A 378 -16.78 26.58 -11.93
C ALA A 378 -16.37 25.30 -12.68
N LEU A 379 -16.84 24.14 -12.21
CA LEU A 379 -16.61 22.85 -12.91
C LEU A 379 -17.27 22.84 -14.29
N THR A 380 -18.49 23.37 -14.42
CA THR A 380 -19.20 23.46 -15.72
C THR A 380 -18.43 24.32 -16.72
N GLN A 381 -17.76 25.38 -16.26
CA GLN A 381 -17.00 26.31 -17.10
C GLN A 381 -15.58 25.83 -17.40
N ALA A 382 -15.03 24.93 -16.61
CA ALA A 382 -13.64 24.47 -16.73
C ALA A 382 -13.40 23.53 -17.92
N GLY A 383 -14.45 22.98 -18.55
CA GLY A 383 -14.29 21.94 -19.56
C GLY A 383 -13.54 20.73 -18.99
N ASP A 384 -12.72 20.11 -19.80
CA ASP A 384 -11.81 19.01 -19.48
C ASP A 384 -10.49 19.48 -18.82
N SER A 385 -10.27 20.80 -18.75
CA SER A 385 -9.04 21.37 -18.22
C SER A 385 -9.09 21.54 -16.71
N LEU A 386 -8.57 20.54 -15.98
CA LEU A 386 -8.50 20.55 -14.51
C LEU A 386 -7.76 21.78 -13.96
N SER A 387 -6.80 22.34 -14.71
CA SER A 387 -6.05 23.52 -14.29
C SER A 387 -6.93 24.78 -14.20
N GLN A 388 -8.09 24.79 -14.84
CA GLN A 388 -9.06 25.88 -14.77
C GLN A 388 -10.10 25.70 -13.64
N ALA A 389 -10.22 24.50 -13.08
CA ALA A 389 -11.13 24.21 -11.97
C ALA A 389 -10.55 24.64 -10.61
N LEU A 390 -9.98 25.85 -10.55
CA LEU A 390 -9.39 26.43 -9.34
C LEU A 390 -10.36 27.43 -8.71
N VAL A 391 -10.71 27.22 -7.44
CA VAL A 391 -11.54 28.13 -6.66
C VAL A 391 -10.76 28.73 -5.49
N PRO A 392 -11.06 29.98 -5.08
CA PRO A 392 -10.45 30.56 -3.90
C PRO A 392 -10.61 29.66 -2.69
N SER A 393 -9.58 29.58 -1.86
CA SER A 393 -9.55 28.70 -0.68
C SER A 393 -9.62 29.46 0.63
N ALA A 394 -9.70 30.80 0.58
CA ALA A 394 -9.71 31.65 1.77
C ALA A 394 -11.14 31.77 2.33
N ASP A 395 -11.36 31.15 3.47
CA ASP A 395 -12.63 31.23 4.21
C ASP A 395 -12.48 32.19 5.38
N SER A 396 -13.48 33.07 5.57
CA SER A 396 -13.54 33.91 6.76
C SER A 396 -13.98 33.10 7.97
N VAL A 397 -13.16 33.13 9.01
CA VAL A 397 -13.36 32.37 10.25
C VAL A 397 -13.15 33.24 11.48
N ALA A 398 -13.73 32.85 12.61
CA ALA A 398 -13.41 33.49 13.89
C ALA A 398 -11.93 33.24 14.24
N PHE A 399 -11.32 34.21 14.91
CA PHE A 399 -9.96 34.04 15.41
C PHE A 399 -9.84 32.81 16.33
N SER A 400 -8.81 32.04 16.10
CA SER A 400 -8.41 30.94 16.97
C SER A 400 -6.88 30.93 17.12
N PRO A 401 -6.35 30.94 18.33
CA PRO A 401 -4.88 30.84 18.55
C PRO A 401 -4.31 29.49 18.11
N ASP A 402 -5.16 28.47 17.88
CA ASP A 402 -4.76 27.13 17.47
C ASP A 402 -4.67 26.96 15.95
N ALA A 403 -5.08 27.95 15.18
CA ALA A 403 -5.16 27.89 13.75
C ALA A 403 -4.16 28.81 13.07
N ILE A 404 -3.55 28.35 11.98
CA ILE A 404 -2.79 29.24 11.10
C ILE A 404 -3.77 30.10 10.34
N LEU A 405 -3.81 31.40 10.69
CA LEU A 405 -4.73 32.38 10.13
C LEU A 405 -3.99 33.48 9.38
N TYR A 406 -4.71 34.10 8.46
CA TYR A 406 -4.21 35.15 7.58
C TYR A 406 -5.08 36.39 7.72
N LYS A 407 -4.47 37.55 7.48
CA LYS A 407 -5.18 38.79 7.13
C LYS A 407 -5.16 38.98 5.62
N GLN A 408 -6.19 39.60 5.09
CA GLN A 408 -6.30 39.95 3.67
C GLN A 408 -5.97 41.42 3.48
N ILE A 409 -5.05 41.72 2.58
CA ILE A 409 -4.62 43.08 2.29
C ILE A 409 -4.50 43.29 0.78
N ASP A 410 -4.68 44.55 0.38
CA ASP A 410 -4.26 45.00 -0.95
C ASP A 410 -2.87 45.59 -0.87
N THR A 411 -2.00 45.25 -1.81
CA THR A 411 -0.61 45.70 -1.83
C THR A 411 -0.23 46.16 -3.23
N THR A 412 0.69 47.12 -3.33
CA THR A 412 1.18 47.64 -4.60
C THR A 412 2.66 47.38 -4.72
N VAL A 413 3.09 46.66 -5.78
CA VAL A 413 4.50 46.40 -6.07
C VAL A 413 4.78 46.84 -7.50
N ALA A 414 5.81 47.68 -7.67
CA ALA A 414 6.22 48.22 -8.98
C ALA A 414 5.08 48.89 -9.76
N GLY A 415 4.14 49.60 -9.05
CA GLY A 415 3.00 50.27 -9.65
C GLY A 415 1.79 49.37 -10.01
N VAL A 416 1.86 48.09 -9.78
CA VAL A 416 0.77 47.12 -9.98
C VAL A 416 0.11 46.82 -8.64
N VAL A 417 -1.24 46.95 -8.59
CA VAL A 417 -2.06 46.69 -7.41
C VAL A 417 -2.41 45.18 -7.40
N TYR A 418 -2.09 44.50 -6.30
CA TYR A 418 -2.47 43.10 -6.04
C TYR A 418 -3.53 43.12 -4.94
N GLN A 419 -4.72 42.66 -5.28
CA GLN A 419 -5.86 42.63 -4.36
C GLN A 419 -5.97 41.29 -3.64
N ASN A 420 -6.50 41.33 -2.41
CA ASN A 420 -6.82 40.14 -1.62
C ASN A 420 -5.59 39.23 -1.29
N VAL A 421 -4.43 39.84 -1.12
CA VAL A 421 -3.22 39.12 -0.73
C VAL A 421 -3.33 38.63 0.70
N LEU A 422 -3.09 37.34 0.93
CA LEU A 422 -3.12 36.71 2.25
C LEU A 422 -1.74 36.82 2.91
N VAL A 423 -1.71 37.46 4.08
CA VAL A 423 -0.50 37.59 4.90
C VAL A 423 -0.72 36.95 6.25
N TYR A 424 0.18 36.07 6.67
CA TYR A 424 0.11 35.42 7.98
C TYR A 424 -0.04 36.46 9.09
N SER A 425 -0.97 36.22 10.00
CA SER A 425 -1.23 37.11 11.12
C SER A 425 -1.66 36.31 12.35
N THR A 426 -1.15 36.73 13.50
CA THR A 426 -1.51 36.19 14.83
C THR A 426 -2.36 37.17 15.63
N HIS A 427 -2.65 38.35 15.07
CA HIS A 427 -3.40 39.40 15.78
C HIS A 427 -4.91 39.14 15.74
N PRO A 428 -5.62 39.08 16.88
CA PRO A 428 -7.04 38.75 16.96
C PRO A 428 -7.94 39.58 16.06
N ASP A 429 -7.65 40.90 15.92
CA ASP A 429 -8.47 41.85 15.16
C ASP A 429 -8.23 41.75 13.64
N SER A 430 -7.25 41.01 13.15
CA SER A 430 -6.92 40.96 11.72
C SER A 430 -6.81 39.55 11.14
N ALA A 431 -6.56 38.54 11.97
CA ALA A 431 -6.39 37.17 11.54
C ALA A 431 -7.75 36.45 11.42
N HIS A 432 -8.46 36.70 10.31
CA HIS A 432 -9.84 36.21 10.10
C HIS A 432 -9.96 35.28 8.89
N TYR A 433 -8.88 34.94 8.21
CA TYR A 433 -8.94 34.08 7.04
C TYR A 433 -8.14 32.80 7.25
N ARG A 434 -8.77 31.67 7.00
CA ARG A 434 -8.12 30.38 6.88
C ARG A 434 -8.02 30.01 5.40
N ALA A 435 -6.84 29.63 4.92
CA ALA A 435 -6.63 29.32 3.51
C ALA A 435 -5.93 27.98 3.32
N ILE A 436 -6.26 27.30 2.23
CA ILE A 436 -5.56 26.12 1.73
C ILE A 436 -4.65 26.56 0.59
N PHE A 437 -3.39 26.11 0.61
CA PHE A 437 -2.41 26.41 -0.43
C PHE A 437 -2.11 25.18 -1.26
N THR A 438 -2.37 25.27 -2.57
CA THR A 438 -2.11 24.19 -3.51
C THR A 438 -0.76 24.40 -4.19
N GLN A 439 0.07 23.36 -4.19
CA GLN A 439 1.36 23.38 -4.88
C GLN A 439 1.14 23.29 -6.41
N VAL A 440 1.57 24.30 -7.14
CA VAL A 440 1.44 24.40 -8.61
C VAL A 440 2.78 24.29 -9.35
N GLY A 441 3.89 24.25 -8.62
CA GLY A 441 5.24 24.14 -9.16
C GLY A 441 6.03 25.44 -9.10
N ILE A 442 7.32 25.36 -9.40
CA ILE A 442 8.27 26.49 -9.35
C ILE A 442 7.85 27.55 -10.38
N ASN A 443 7.81 28.81 -9.95
CA ASN A 443 7.47 29.99 -10.76
C ASN A 443 6.04 29.93 -11.38
N LYS A 444 5.12 29.21 -10.75
CA LYS A 444 3.70 29.10 -11.18
C LYS A 444 2.71 29.57 -10.14
N GLY A 445 3.15 29.90 -8.93
CA GLY A 445 2.34 30.34 -7.83
C GLY A 445 2.80 31.68 -7.26
N ASP A 446 1.98 32.22 -6.35
CA ASP A 446 2.19 33.52 -5.70
C ASP A 446 2.67 33.39 -4.25
N TYR A 447 2.78 32.15 -3.73
CA TYR A 447 3.15 31.87 -2.35
C TYR A 447 4.28 30.85 -2.28
N ILE A 448 5.09 30.99 -1.23
CA ILE A 448 6.13 30.02 -0.84
C ILE A 448 5.88 29.53 0.59
N GLN A 449 6.13 28.27 0.87
CA GLN A 449 6.13 27.76 2.24
C GLN A 449 7.38 28.28 2.96
N THR A 450 7.22 28.83 4.17
CA THR A 450 8.31 29.30 5.00
C THR A 450 8.46 28.42 6.24
N SER A 451 9.70 28.35 6.78
CA SER A 451 9.93 27.78 8.11
C SER A 451 9.39 28.74 9.16
N SER A 452 8.57 28.26 10.07
CA SER A 452 7.95 29.03 11.15
C SER A 452 7.96 28.20 12.42
N ALA A 453 8.05 28.86 13.58
CA ALA A 453 7.88 28.24 14.89
C ALA A 453 6.43 27.88 15.21
N ALA A 454 5.46 28.44 14.48
CA ALA A 454 4.04 28.21 14.69
C ALA A 454 3.68 26.73 14.54
N ASN A 455 2.63 26.30 15.26
CA ASN A 455 2.09 24.94 15.22
C ASN A 455 1.32 24.70 13.92
N GLY A 456 2.02 24.66 12.77
CA GLY A 456 1.45 24.45 11.43
C GLY A 456 2.30 25.06 10.31
N ARG A 457 1.86 24.84 9.05
CA ARG A 457 2.56 25.36 7.87
C ARG A 457 2.13 26.80 7.57
N VAL A 458 3.09 27.69 7.42
CA VAL A 458 2.89 29.10 7.07
C VAL A 458 3.38 29.35 5.66
N TYR A 459 2.60 30.14 4.90
CA TYR A 459 2.89 30.54 3.53
C TYR A 459 3.04 32.04 3.43
N LEU A 460 4.05 32.50 2.67
CA LEU A 460 4.30 33.91 2.42
C LEU A 460 4.03 34.21 0.94
N TRP A 461 3.36 35.32 0.72
CA TRP A 461 3.16 35.86 -0.63
C TRP A 461 4.47 36.43 -1.19
N VAL A 462 4.74 36.17 -2.47
CA VAL A 462 5.90 36.64 -3.20
C VAL A 462 5.43 37.37 -4.45
N ALA A 463 5.87 38.62 -4.62
CA ALA A 463 5.50 39.44 -5.75
C ALA A 463 6.03 38.84 -7.08
N PRO A 464 5.21 38.84 -8.16
CA PRO A 464 5.69 38.47 -9.48
C PRO A 464 6.80 39.42 -9.98
N VAL A 465 7.80 38.88 -10.71
CA VAL A 465 8.86 39.66 -11.37
C VAL A 465 8.61 39.64 -12.88
N ASN A 466 8.47 40.83 -13.46
CA ASN A 466 8.13 40.99 -14.88
C ASN A 466 6.89 40.20 -15.33
N GLY A 467 5.88 40.14 -14.45
CA GLY A 467 4.64 39.40 -14.70
C GLY A 467 4.73 37.88 -14.52
N ILE A 468 5.90 37.34 -14.15
CA ILE A 468 6.12 35.93 -13.89
C ILE A 468 5.99 35.65 -12.39
N PRO A 469 5.08 34.77 -11.93
CA PRO A 469 4.97 34.35 -10.55
C PRO A 469 6.33 33.80 -10.03
N GLN A 470 6.65 34.03 -8.75
CA GLN A 470 7.91 33.59 -8.16
C GLN A 470 7.71 32.51 -7.10
N GLY A 471 6.48 32.20 -6.77
CA GLY A 471 6.13 31.21 -5.76
C GLY A 471 5.94 29.82 -6.33
N THR A 472 5.65 28.90 -5.43
CA THR A 472 5.40 27.47 -5.72
C THR A 472 3.97 27.05 -5.41
N HIS A 473 3.18 27.90 -4.73
CA HIS A 473 1.83 27.62 -4.26
C HIS A 473 0.87 28.77 -4.62
N VAL A 474 -0.43 28.43 -4.70
CA VAL A 474 -1.52 29.39 -4.85
C VAL A 474 -2.53 29.21 -3.73
N ALA A 475 -3.15 30.31 -3.25
CA ALA A 475 -4.22 30.29 -2.26
C ALA A 475 -5.57 29.91 -2.89
N LYS A 476 -5.58 28.81 -3.60
CA LYS A 476 -6.73 28.22 -4.29
C LYS A 476 -6.68 26.72 -4.10
N TYR A 477 -7.82 26.06 -4.09
CA TYR A 477 -7.83 24.61 -4.18
C TYR A 477 -8.43 24.16 -5.51
N GLN A 478 -7.90 23.07 -6.02
CA GLN A 478 -8.33 22.49 -7.27
C GLN A 478 -9.54 21.59 -7.01
N LEU A 479 -10.63 21.86 -7.71
CA LEU A 479 -11.80 20.99 -7.71
C LEU A 479 -11.50 19.74 -8.56
N VAL A 480 -11.95 18.59 -8.07
CA VAL A 480 -11.88 17.33 -8.82
C VAL A 480 -13.25 17.07 -9.44
N PRO A 481 -13.40 17.09 -10.77
CA PRO A 481 -14.67 16.77 -11.41
C PRO A 481 -14.94 15.26 -11.40
N PRO A 482 -16.22 14.85 -11.43
CA PRO A 482 -16.59 13.46 -11.66
C PRO A 482 -16.36 13.08 -13.13
N GLY A 483 -15.76 11.93 -13.38
CA GLY A 483 -15.44 11.44 -14.72
C GLY A 483 -16.23 10.21 -15.11
N LYS A 484 -16.21 9.91 -16.42
CA LYS A 484 -16.78 8.70 -17.01
C LYS A 484 -15.80 8.10 -18.01
N LYS A 485 -15.52 6.81 -17.85
CA LYS A 485 -14.71 6.02 -18.80
C LYS A 485 -15.49 4.83 -19.31
N GLN A 486 -15.59 4.68 -20.61
CA GLN A 486 -16.23 3.55 -21.25
C GLN A 486 -15.30 2.99 -22.31
N LEU A 487 -15.23 1.66 -22.41
CA LEU A 487 -14.48 0.98 -23.47
C LEU A 487 -15.28 -0.23 -23.96
N THR A 488 -15.49 -0.29 -25.26
CA THR A 488 -16.14 -1.43 -25.94
C THR A 488 -15.16 -2.03 -26.91
N THR A 489 -15.00 -3.36 -26.90
CA THR A 489 -14.16 -4.06 -27.87
C THR A 489 -14.92 -5.17 -28.56
N LEU A 490 -14.70 -5.33 -29.89
CA LEU A 490 -15.22 -6.38 -30.71
C LEU A 490 -14.05 -7.08 -31.40
N GLY A 491 -13.81 -8.35 -31.04
CA GLY A 491 -12.73 -9.17 -31.60
C GLY A 491 -13.26 -10.36 -32.40
N VAL A 492 -12.59 -10.67 -33.48
CA VAL A 492 -12.88 -11.83 -34.35
C VAL A 492 -11.57 -12.56 -34.65
N ASP A 493 -11.47 -13.81 -34.25
CA ASP A 493 -10.36 -14.70 -34.60
C ASP A 493 -10.86 -15.81 -35.53
N VAL A 494 -10.20 -15.99 -36.66
CA VAL A 494 -10.56 -17.00 -37.67
C VAL A 494 -9.37 -17.88 -38.01
N LYS A 495 -9.52 -19.19 -37.88
CA LYS A 495 -8.58 -20.18 -38.40
C LYS A 495 -8.97 -20.50 -39.85
N LEU A 496 -8.24 -19.88 -40.81
CA LEU A 496 -8.48 -20.08 -42.24
C LEU A 496 -8.04 -21.47 -42.70
N THR A 497 -6.85 -21.90 -42.23
CA THR A 497 -6.31 -23.25 -42.41
C THR A 497 -5.60 -23.67 -41.10
N GLU A 498 -5.04 -24.89 -41.05
CA GLU A 498 -4.27 -25.35 -39.87
C GLU A 498 -3.02 -24.48 -39.59
N GLY A 499 -2.47 -23.83 -40.58
CA GLY A 499 -1.28 -22.97 -40.44
C GLY A 499 -1.57 -21.48 -40.58
N LEU A 500 -2.79 -21.06 -40.99
CA LEU A 500 -3.11 -19.65 -41.27
C LEU A 500 -4.27 -19.17 -40.39
N SER A 501 -4.05 -18.12 -39.60
CA SER A 501 -5.07 -17.49 -38.80
C SER A 501 -5.14 -15.97 -39.03
N PHE A 502 -6.36 -15.46 -39.01
CA PHE A 502 -6.68 -14.04 -39.11
C PHE A 502 -7.30 -13.57 -37.80
N GLN A 503 -6.87 -12.44 -37.31
CA GLN A 503 -7.35 -11.83 -36.06
C GLN A 503 -7.63 -10.36 -36.29
N THR A 504 -8.78 -9.88 -35.83
CA THR A 504 -9.08 -8.44 -35.87
C THR A 504 -9.79 -8.03 -34.61
N GLU A 505 -9.48 -6.86 -34.09
CA GLU A 505 -10.15 -6.24 -32.96
C GLU A 505 -10.39 -4.77 -33.23
N LEU A 506 -11.61 -4.31 -32.98
CA LEU A 506 -12.01 -2.91 -33.00
C LEU A 506 -12.33 -2.49 -31.56
N ALA A 507 -11.94 -1.29 -31.20
CA ALA A 507 -12.18 -0.71 -29.89
C ALA A 507 -12.78 0.69 -30.03
N HIS A 508 -13.76 1.01 -29.20
CA HIS A 508 -14.37 2.33 -29.06
C HIS A 508 -14.30 2.76 -27.61
N SER A 509 -13.71 3.93 -27.35
CA SER A 509 -13.61 4.53 -26.01
C SER A 509 -14.42 5.80 -25.90
N VAL A 510 -14.95 6.06 -24.70
CA VAL A 510 -15.48 7.36 -24.26
C VAL A 510 -14.79 7.73 -22.96
N ASN A 511 -14.17 8.90 -22.87
CA ASN A 511 -13.42 9.36 -21.72
C ASN A 511 -13.75 10.84 -21.40
N ASP A 512 -14.93 11.04 -20.80
CA ASP A 512 -15.39 12.33 -20.30
C ASP A 512 -14.72 12.57 -18.92
N LYS A 513 -13.82 13.56 -18.86
CA LYS A 513 -13.04 13.90 -17.65
C LYS A 513 -13.82 14.80 -16.69
N ASN A 514 -14.89 15.41 -17.16
CA ASN A 514 -15.70 16.33 -16.36
C ASN A 514 -17.19 16.26 -16.75
N THR A 515 -17.89 15.30 -16.20
CA THR A 515 -19.31 15.12 -16.51
C THR A 515 -20.23 16.28 -16.11
N PHE A 516 -19.75 17.33 -15.40
CA PHE A 516 -20.49 18.58 -15.17
C PHE A 516 -20.47 19.49 -16.38
N SER A 517 -19.41 19.45 -17.19
CA SER A 517 -19.28 20.30 -18.38
C SER A 517 -19.84 19.62 -19.64
N ALA A 518 -20.35 20.43 -20.57
CA ALA A 518 -20.62 20.01 -21.93
C ALA A 518 -19.62 20.63 -22.91
N LEU A 519 -18.66 21.41 -22.40
CA LEU A 519 -17.55 21.94 -23.21
C LEU A 519 -16.56 20.80 -23.49
N ASP A 520 -15.93 20.84 -24.64
CA ASP A 520 -14.90 19.91 -25.08
C ASP A 520 -15.31 18.43 -25.22
N ASN A 521 -16.63 18.13 -25.36
CA ASN A 521 -17.11 16.75 -25.56
C ASN A 521 -16.75 16.14 -26.92
N GLU A 522 -16.19 16.92 -27.86
CA GLU A 522 -15.84 16.46 -29.21
C GLU A 522 -14.63 15.51 -29.18
N ASP A 523 -13.76 15.61 -28.18
CA ASP A 523 -12.58 14.76 -28.02
C ASP A 523 -12.76 13.58 -27.05
N ASP A 524 -13.93 13.43 -26.45
CA ASP A 524 -14.26 12.32 -25.56
C ASP A 524 -14.24 10.95 -26.26
N MET A 525 -14.60 10.91 -27.55
CA MET A 525 -14.78 9.66 -28.29
C MET A 525 -13.58 9.33 -29.16
N GLY A 526 -13.10 8.10 -29.01
CA GLY A 526 -11.97 7.62 -29.81
C GLY A 526 -12.15 6.18 -30.28
N TRP A 527 -11.45 5.84 -31.35
CA TRP A 527 -11.46 4.52 -31.95
C TRP A 527 -10.05 3.95 -32.05
N ALA A 528 -9.95 2.63 -31.93
CA ALA A 528 -8.71 1.92 -32.25
C ALA A 528 -9.05 0.61 -32.96
N GLY A 529 -8.14 0.14 -33.79
CA GLY A 529 -8.29 -1.11 -34.52
C GLY A 529 -6.96 -1.82 -34.68
N ARG A 530 -6.98 -3.15 -34.60
CA ARG A 530 -5.82 -3.98 -34.88
C ARG A 530 -6.25 -5.18 -35.70
N THR A 531 -5.51 -5.44 -36.77
CA THR A 531 -5.68 -6.62 -37.61
C THR A 531 -4.36 -7.36 -37.72
N ALA A 532 -4.37 -8.68 -37.66
CA ALA A 532 -3.19 -9.53 -37.76
C ALA A 532 -3.47 -10.79 -38.59
N LEU A 533 -2.52 -11.13 -39.44
CA LEU A 533 -2.47 -12.38 -40.19
C LEU A 533 -1.25 -13.16 -39.75
N ASN A 534 -1.46 -14.38 -39.23
CA ASN A 534 -0.39 -15.24 -38.73
C ASN A 534 -0.32 -16.52 -39.55
N TYR A 535 0.88 -16.88 -39.98
CA TYR A 535 1.15 -18.08 -40.78
C TYR A 535 2.23 -18.92 -40.11
N VAL A 536 1.98 -20.19 -39.91
CA VAL A 536 2.93 -21.14 -39.33
C VAL A 536 3.05 -22.36 -40.22
N ARG A 537 4.28 -22.73 -40.57
CA ARG A 537 4.55 -23.91 -41.43
C ARG A 537 5.78 -24.65 -40.95
N ASN A 538 5.70 -25.96 -40.96
CA ASN A 538 6.85 -26.83 -40.75
C ASN A 538 7.60 -27.01 -42.09
N ILE A 539 8.93 -26.87 -42.05
CA ILE A 539 9.85 -26.97 -43.22
C ILE A 539 10.78 -28.17 -43.01
N GLY A 540 10.79 -29.09 -43.95
CA GLY A 540 11.59 -30.32 -43.88
C GLY A 540 10.76 -31.54 -43.54
N LYS A 541 11.33 -32.72 -43.80
CA LYS A 541 10.69 -34.04 -43.53
C LYS A 541 11.28 -34.78 -42.32
N ASP A 542 12.15 -34.13 -41.57
CA ASP A 542 12.82 -34.71 -40.41
C ASP A 542 11.79 -34.91 -39.25
N SER A 543 12.12 -35.79 -38.34
CA SER A 543 11.34 -35.99 -37.10
C SER A 543 11.25 -34.72 -36.22
N LEU A 544 12.20 -33.78 -36.38
CA LEU A 544 12.28 -32.48 -35.75
C LEU A 544 12.44 -31.40 -36.86
N PRO A 545 11.37 -31.01 -37.57
CA PRO A 545 11.43 -30.05 -38.65
C PRO A 545 11.77 -28.65 -38.16
N TRP A 546 12.25 -27.80 -39.04
CA TRP A 546 12.23 -26.35 -38.83
C TRP A 546 10.79 -25.86 -38.89
N GLN A 547 10.44 -24.97 -38.01
CA GLN A 547 9.16 -24.26 -38.02
C GLN A 547 9.42 -22.80 -38.43
N MET A 548 8.72 -22.36 -39.45
CA MET A 548 8.66 -20.95 -39.85
C MET A 548 7.33 -20.38 -39.32
N ALA A 549 7.40 -19.27 -38.59
CA ALA A 549 6.25 -18.49 -38.17
C ALA A 549 6.39 -17.06 -38.74
N SER A 550 5.37 -16.57 -39.41
CA SER A 550 5.35 -15.18 -39.90
C SER A 550 4.05 -14.51 -39.43
N SER A 551 4.12 -13.23 -39.13
CA SER A 551 2.97 -12.42 -38.77
C SER A 551 3.04 -11.04 -39.40
N LEU A 552 1.93 -10.60 -39.95
CA LEU A 552 1.72 -9.25 -40.45
C LEU A 552 0.61 -8.63 -39.62
N SER A 553 0.83 -7.48 -39.02
CA SER A 553 -0.21 -6.79 -38.26
C SER A 553 -0.21 -5.30 -38.52
N LEU A 554 -1.39 -4.72 -38.47
CA LEU A 554 -1.62 -3.29 -38.60
C LEU A 554 -2.44 -2.83 -37.38
N GLU A 555 -1.95 -1.82 -36.71
CA GLU A 555 -2.65 -1.16 -35.58
C GLU A 555 -2.88 0.30 -35.98
N TYR A 556 -4.11 0.76 -35.73
CA TYR A 556 -4.52 2.16 -35.87
C TYR A 556 -5.10 2.63 -34.54
N VAL A 557 -4.70 3.80 -34.07
CA VAL A 557 -5.22 4.44 -32.86
C VAL A 557 -5.58 5.89 -33.17
N ASN A 558 -6.84 6.23 -32.98
CA ASN A 558 -7.31 7.60 -33.13
C ASN A 558 -6.79 8.47 -31.98
N ARG A 559 -6.57 9.78 -32.24
CA ARG A 559 -6.05 10.76 -31.27
C ARG A 559 -6.81 10.80 -29.94
N ASN A 560 -8.11 10.59 -29.99
CA ASN A 560 -9.00 10.68 -28.83
C ASN A 560 -9.19 9.31 -28.12
N PHE A 561 -8.56 8.24 -28.63
CA PHE A 561 -8.72 6.92 -28.02
C PHE A 561 -8.04 6.86 -26.65
N SER A 562 -8.81 6.55 -25.61
CA SER A 562 -8.35 6.45 -24.22
C SER A 562 -8.56 5.03 -23.68
N PRO A 563 -7.50 4.21 -23.52
CA PRO A 563 -7.59 2.89 -22.91
C PRO A 563 -7.80 3.00 -21.39
N GLN A 564 -8.28 1.94 -20.74
CA GLN A 564 -8.43 1.90 -19.29
C GLN A 564 -7.10 1.86 -18.58
N GLU A 565 -6.25 0.91 -18.95
CA GLU A 565 -4.85 0.83 -18.58
C GLU A 565 -4.03 0.69 -19.88
N ARG A 566 -2.73 0.79 -19.76
CA ARG A 566 -1.81 0.66 -20.88
C ARG A 566 -1.97 -0.71 -21.58
N PHE A 567 -2.17 -0.71 -22.90
CA PHE A 567 -2.24 -1.92 -23.73
C PHE A 567 -0.92 -2.26 -24.44
N ARG A 568 -0.05 -1.26 -24.66
CA ARG A 568 1.29 -1.43 -25.24
C ARG A 568 2.34 -1.74 -24.16
N ASN A 569 3.55 -2.09 -24.56
CA ASN A 569 4.70 -2.30 -23.68
C ASN A 569 4.98 -1.08 -22.80
N VAL A 570 5.49 -1.29 -21.57
CA VAL A 570 5.83 -0.21 -20.62
C VAL A 570 6.91 0.73 -21.14
N GLU A 571 7.85 0.24 -21.95
CA GLU A 571 8.93 0.99 -22.60
C GLU A 571 8.58 1.50 -24.00
N PHE A 572 7.30 1.45 -24.43
CA PHE A 572 6.89 1.75 -25.81
C PHE A 572 7.39 3.12 -26.28
N ASP A 573 7.16 4.18 -25.52
CA ASP A 573 7.56 5.54 -25.88
C ASP A 573 9.08 5.68 -26.02
N ARG A 574 9.84 4.95 -25.18
CA ARG A 574 11.29 4.89 -25.28
C ARG A 574 11.76 4.06 -26.47
N ASP A 575 11.13 2.91 -26.72
CA ASP A 575 11.49 2.03 -27.84
C ASP A 575 11.39 2.77 -29.19
N TRP A 576 10.45 3.71 -29.27
CA TRP A 576 10.25 4.57 -30.42
C TRP A 576 10.93 5.93 -30.31
N ASN A 577 11.58 6.21 -29.17
CA ASN A 577 12.20 7.50 -28.92
C ASN A 577 11.23 8.67 -29.15
N SER A 578 9.97 8.48 -28.71
CA SER A 578 8.90 9.47 -28.90
C SER A 578 8.65 10.34 -27.66
N GLY A 579 9.23 9.98 -26.50
CA GLY A 579 8.96 10.64 -25.21
C GLY A 579 9.51 12.06 -25.06
N PHE A 580 10.47 12.50 -25.91
CA PHE A 580 10.97 13.88 -25.91
C PHE A 580 10.11 14.82 -26.77
N LEU A 581 9.19 14.26 -27.57
CA LEU A 581 8.26 15.04 -28.35
C LEU A 581 7.03 15.30 -27.49
N SER A 582 6.87 16.52 -26.98
CA SER A 582 5.62 16.99 -26.38
C SER A 582 4.58 17.18 -27.48
N LEU A 583 4.17 16.09 -28.12
CA LEU A 583 3.18 16.12 -29.19
C LEU A 583 1.79 16.08 -28.59
N SER A 584 0.91 16.95 -29.07
CA SER A 584 -0.54 16.80 -28.89
C SER A 584 -0.98 15.41 -29.32
N ALA A 585 -2.10 14.94 -28.77
CA ALA A 585 -2.69 13.67 -29.19
C ALA A 585 -2.90 13.64 -30.72
N GLN A 586 -2.38 12.61 -31.38
CA GLN A 586 -2.41 12.44 -32.84
C GLN A 586 -2.86 11.05 -33.22
N ASN A 587 -3.36 10.89 -34.44
CA ASN A 587 -3.68 9.57 -34.94
C ASN A 587 -2.38 8.77 -35.20
N GLU A 588 -2.39 7.51 -34.83
CA GLU A 588 -1.23 6.63 -34.87
C GLU A 588 -1.47 5.43 -35.76
N ILE A 589 -0.44 5.06 -36.55
CA ILE A 589 -0.44 3.86 -37.38
C ILE A 589 0.83 3.06 -37.09
N LEU A 590 0.67 1.76 -36.83
CA LEU A 590 1.77 0.86 -36.49
C LEU A 590 1.68 -0.47 -37.27
N PRO A 591 2.15 -0.51 -38.54
CA PRO A 591 2.36 -1.75 -39.26
C PRO A 591 3.56 -2.51 -38.71
N ARG A 592 3.43 -3.83 -38.61
CA ARG A 592 4.46 -4.73 -38.07
C ARG A 592 4.51 -6.01 -38.89
N PHE A 593 5.70 -6.38 -39.33
CA PHE A 593 6.00 -7.66 -39.94
C PHE A 593 7.03 -8.41 -39.07
N ASN A 594 6.75 -9.65 -38.76
CA ASN A 594 7.66 -10.54 -38.02
C ASN A 594 7.82 -11.86 -38.77
N ILE A 595 9.04 -12.36 -38.85
CA ILE A 595 9.33 -13.71 -39.34
C ILE A 595 10.29 -14.41 -38.36
N ALA A 596 9.96 -15.63 -37.99
CA ALA A 596 10.72 -16.41 -37.04
C ALA A 596 10.97 -17.82 -37.58
N PHE A 597 12.18 -18.32 -37.38
CA PHE A 597 12.57 -19.68 -37.66
C PHE A 597 12.97 -20.34 -36.34
N SER A 598 12.32 -21.43 -36.00
CA SER A 598 12.62 -22.18 -34.79
C SER A 598 12.87 -23.64 -35.09
N LYS A 599 13.74 -24.27 -34.30
CA LYS A 599 13.97 -25.71 -34.33
C LYS A 599 14.07 -26.22 -32.90
N GLN A 600 13.34 -27.27 -32.60
CA GLN A 600 13.38 -27.91 -31.30
C GLN A 600 14.82 -28.32 -30.97
N ASN A 601 15.26 -28.12 -29.72
CA ASN A 601 16.61 -28.41 -29.22
C ASN A 601 17.77 -27.60 -29.87
N LEU A 602 17.46 -26.57 -30.67
CA LEU A 602 18.46 -25.65 -31.24
C LEU A 602 18.19 -24.22 -30.84
N GLY A 603 16.91 -23.78 -30.98
CA GLY A 603 16.52 -22.42 -30.63
C GLY A 603 15.68 -21.73 -31.71
N GLN A 604 15.70 -20.40 -31.69
CA GLN A 604 14.89 -19.55 -32.54
C GLN A 604 15.70 -18.32 -33.00
N ILE A 605 15.45 -17.91 -34.23
CA ILE A 605 15.90 -16.61 -34.77
C ILE A 605 14.67 -15.92 -35.33
N SER A 606 14.45 -14.66 -35.01
CA SER A 606 13.35 -13.86 -35.52
C SER A 606 13.81 -12.48 -35.95
N TYR A 607 13.24 -12.00 -37.04
CA TYR A 607 13.43 -10.65 -37.55
C TYR A 607 12.10 -9.90 -37.50
N LEU A 608 12.14 -8.67 -36.99
CA LEU A 608 11.00 -7.78 -36.81
C LEU A 608 11.24 -6.50 -37.60
N LEU A 609 10.31 -6.15 -38.49
CA LEU A 609 10.21 -4.85 -39.13
C LEU A 609 8.94 -4.17 -38.63
N THR A 610 9.08 -2.99 -38.09
CA THR A 610 7.94 -2.20 -37.61
C THR A 610 8.12 -0.76 -38.07
N ALA A 611 7.04 -0.13 -38.54
CA ALA A 611 7.01 1.32 -38.72
C ALA A 611 6.02 1.92 -37.72
N TYR A 612 6.25 3.16 -37.31
CA TYR A 612 5.37 3.90 -36.41
C TYR A 612 5.22 5.33 -36.92
N GLN A 613 4.00 5.72 -37.20
CA GLN A 613 3.68 7.02 -37.74
C GLN A 613 2.63 7.71 -36.86
N LYS A 614 2.87 9.00 -36.58
CA LYS A 614 1.91 9.92 -35.96
C LYS A 614 1.61 11.03 -36.96
N GLU A 615 0.45 10.98 -37.60
CA GLU A 615 0.07 11.93 -38.66
C GLU A 615 1.28 12.33 -39.54
N ASN A 616 1.55 13.63 -39.68
CA ASN A 616 2.69 14.14 -40.45
C ASN A 616 3.91 14.56 -39.60
N THR A 617 3.84 14.46 -38.30
CA THR A 617 4.83 15.03 -37.38
C THR A 617 5.92 14.05 -36.97
N PHE A 618 5.63 12.74 -37.04
CA PHE A 618 6.58 11.71 -36.63
C PHE A 618 6.47 10.46 -37.49
N ASN A 619 7.59 10.03 -38.05
CA ASN A 619 7.71 8.81 -38.82
C ASN A 619 8.95 8.03 -38.37
N ALA A 620 8.79 6.78 -37.94
CA ALA A 620 9.86 5.93 -37.44
C ALA A 620 9.81 4.55 -38.05
N GLN A 621 10.98 3.97 -38.30
CA GLN A 621 11.16 2.58 -38.72
C GLN A 621 12.12 1.88 -37.77
N GLN A 622 11.78 0.66 -37.42
CA GLN A 622 12.57 -0.18 -36.53
C GLN A 622 12.83 -1.54 -37.15
N HIS A 623 14.09 -1.92 -37.15
CA HIS A 623 14.57 -3.25 -37.49
C HIS A 623 15.01 -3.96 -36.24
N GLY A 624 14.44 -5.12 -35.93
CA GLY A 624 14.75 -5.90 -34.75
C GLY A 624 15.24 -7.31 -35.11
N LEU A 625 16.25 -7.78 -34.43
CA LEU A 625 16.76 -9.15 -34.51
C LEU A 625 16.74 -9.77 -33.10
N ASN A 626 16.09 -10.93 -32.99
CA ASN A 626 16.11 -11.72 -31.76
C ASN A 626 16.59 -13.14 -32.09
N ALA A 627 17.61 -13.61 -31.33
CA ALA A 627 18.15 -14.95 -31.51
C ALA A 627 18.33 -15.61 -30.14
N THR A 628 17.84 -16.82 -30.00
CA THR A 628 18.05 -17.69 -28.84
C THR A 628 18.56 -19.04 -29.36
N ILE A 629 19.77 -19.42 -28.99
CA ILE A 629 20.42 -20.64 -29.48
C ILE A 629 20.91 -21.44 -28.26
N GLN A 630 20.51 -22.71 -28.20
CA GLN A 630 20.93 -23.63 -27.16
C GLN A 630 21.42 -24.92 -27.78
N LYS A 631 22.73 -25.17 -27.71
CA LYS A 631 23.33 -26.38 -28.30
C LYS A 631 24.60 -26.80 -27.55
N LYS A 632 24.69 -28.05 -27.17
CA LYS A 632 25.88 -28.64 -26.54
C LYS A 632 26.43 -27.82 -25.37
N GLY A 633 25.53 -27.30 -24.49
CA GLY A 633 25.92 -26.51 -23.31
C GLY A 633 26.22 -25.02 -23.63
N TRP A 634 26.16 -24.59 -24.87
CA TRP A 634 26.10 -23.16 -25.23
C TRP A 634 24.70 -22.62 -25.07
N ASN A 635 24.58 -21.43 -24.52
CA ASN A 635 23.36 -20.65 -24.46
C ASN A 635 23.70 -19.24 -24.95
N ILE A 636 23.13 -18.87 -26.10
CA ILE A 636 23.33 -17.56 -26.75
C ILE A 636 21.98 -16.91 -26.87
N ASN A 637 21.80 -15.73 -26.25
CA ASN A 637 20.63 -14.89 -26.41
C ASN A 637 21.10 -13.55 -26.95
N TYR A 638 20.52 -13.09 -28.03
CA TYR A 638 20.78 -11.80 -28.66
C TYR A 638 19.47 -11.09 -28.92
N LEU A 639 19.37 -9.84 -28.52
CA LEU A 639 18.26 -8.94 -28.80
C LEU A 639 18.86 -7.63 -29.30
N GLY A 640 18.66 -7.30 -30.58
CA GLY A 640 19.16 -6.06 -31.16
C GLY A 640 18.07 -5.30 -31.90
N SER A 641 18.14 -3.98 -31.88
CA SER A 641 17.25 -3.12 -32.69
C SER A 641 17.95 -1.85 -33.15
N ILE A 642 17.54 -1.40 -34.32
CA ILE A 642 17.92 -0.13 -34.91
C ILE A 642 16.62 0.60 -35.23
N THR A 643 16.41 1.75 -34.62
CA THR A 643 15.26 2.63 -34.88
C THR A 643 15.74 3.92 -35.51
N GLN A 644 15.12 4.31 -36.60
CA GLN A 644 15.37 5.59 -37.30
C GLN A 644 14.08 6.37 -37.24
N ASN A 645 14.14 7.57 -36.70
CA ASN A 645 13.00 8.48 -36.58
C ASN A 645 13.26 9.74 -37.37
N LYS A 646 12.22 10.22 -38.03
CA LYS A 646 12.14 11.57 -38.56
C LYS A 646 11.00 12.29 -37.86
N ALA A 647 11.32 13.40 -37.23
CA ALA A 647 10.34 14.23 -36.57
C ALA A 647 10.55 15.69 -36.95
N GLU A 648 9.51 16.50 -36.77
CA GLU A 648 9.51 17.91 -37.14
C GLU A 648 10.62 18.73 -36.47
N ILE A 649 11.02 18.32 -35.25
CA ILE A 649 11.99 19.04 -34.40
C ILE A 649 13.38 18.40 -34.48
N LEU A 650 13.49 17.07 -34.36
CA LEU A 650 14.75 16.34 -34.25
C LEU A 650 14.66 14.98 -34.92
N ASP A 651 15.62 14.67 -35.79
CA ASP A 651 15.83 13.32 -36.31
C ASP A 651 16.57 12.49 -35.24
N ALA A 652 16.27 11.21 -35.16
CA ALA A 652 16.92 10.33 -34.22
C ALA A 652 17.33 8.98 -34.81
N ARG A 653 18.49 8.50 -34.36
CA ARG A 653 18.94 7.13 -34.62
C ARG A 653 19.20 6.44 -33.28
N PHE A 654 18.49 5.35 -33.04
CA PHE A 654 18.58 4.63 -31.78
C PHE A 654 19.04 3.18 -32.02
N TYR A 655 20.28 2.88 -31.62
CA TYR A 655 20.86 1.56 -31.68
C TYR A 655 20.81 0.93 -30.33
N ARG A 656 20.33 -0.30 -30.23
CA ARG A 656 20.32 -1.08 -29.01
C ARG A 656 20.67 -2.52 -29.28
N HIS A 657 21.45 -3.12 -28.40
CA HIS A 657 21.52 -4.55 -28.30
C HIS A 657 21.73 -5.02 -26.85
N LYS A 658 21.29 -6.24 -26.57
CA LYS A 658 21.58 -6.99 -25.39
C LYS A 658 22.02 -8.37 -25.81
N SER A 659 23.18 -8.81 -25.32
CA SER A 659 23.66 -10.16 -25.57
C SER A 659 23.94 -10.92 -24.29
N LEU A 660 23.74 -12.22 -24.34
CA LEU A 660 24.17 -13.18 -23.33
C LEU A 660 24.78 -14.36 -24.06
N VAL A 661 26.06 -14.60 -23.82
CA VAL A 661 26.76 -15.79 -24.29
C VAL A 661 27.26 -16.56 -23.09
N SER A 662 26.87 -17.82 -22.93
CA SER A 662 27.35 -18.64 -21.81
C SER A 662 27.61 -20.07 -22.26
N LYS A 663 28.53 -20.71 -21.55
CA LYS A 663 28.94 -22.08 -21.77
C LYS A 663 28.90 -22.88 -20.47
N GLU A 664 28.20 -23.98 -20.51
CA GLU A 664 28.28 -24.96 -19.42
C GLU A 664 29.53 -25.81 -19.58
N ILE A 665 30.38 -25.79 -18.54
CA ILE A 665 31.58 -26.60 -18.45
C ILE A 665 31.50 -27.38 -17.13
N TRP A 666 31.35 -28.71 -17.22
CA TRP A 666 31.13 -29.57 -16.07
C TRP A 666 29.94 -29.14 -15.19
N LYS A 667 30.18 -28.62 -13.98
CA LYS A 667 29.14 -28.14 -13.05
C LYS A 667 29.02 -26.63 -13.01
N VAL A 668 29.77 -25.90 -13.79
CA VAL A 668 29.88 -24.45 -13.77
C VAL A 668 29.46 -23.91 -15.13
N GLN A 669 28.85 -22.73 -15.12
CA GLN A 669 28.52 -21.93 -16.28
C GLN A 669 29.39 -20.68 -16.26
N LEU A 670 30.17 -20.48 -17.29
CA LEU A 670 30.86 -19.22 -17.58
C LEU A 670 30.01 -18.40 -18.56
N GLY A 671 29.87 -17.10 -18.31
CA GLY A 671 29.07 -16.28 -19.17
C GLY A 671 29.58 -14.86 -19.30
N TYR A 672 29.20 -14.27 -20.41
CA TYR A 672 29.39 -12.87 -20.74
C TYR A 672 28.03 -12.27 -21.12
N LYS A 673 27.71 -11.11 -20.57
CA LYS A 673 26.54 -10.28 -20.93
C LYS A 673 27.01 -8.92 -21.34
N ASP A 674 26.35 -8.34 -22.32
CA ASP A 674 26.53 -6.94 -22.62
C ASP A 674 25.22 -6.27 -23.03
N GLU A 675 25.19 -4.95 -22.85
CA GLU A 675 24.11 -4.07 -23.30
C GLU A 675 24.71 -2.78 -23.85
N LEU A 676 24.39 -2.45 -25.09
CA LEU A 676 24.74 -1.19 -25.71
C LEU A 676 23.48 -0.43 -26.05
N GLU A 677 23.47 0.82 -25.70
CA GLU A 677 22.49 1.78 -26.22
C GLU A 677 23.20 3.02 -26.73
N GLN A 678 22.77 3.49 -27.86
CA GLN A 678 23.24 4.73 -28.45
C GLN A 678 22.06 5.46 -29.08
N ASN A 679 21.67 6.56 -28.46
CA ASN A 679 20.59 7.44 -28.90
C ASN A 679 21.20 8.75 -29.44
N LEU A 680 21.17 8.90 -30.72
CA LEU A 680 21.71 10.07 -31.43
C LEU A 680 20.54 10.91 -31.92
N LEU A 681 20.35 12.06 -31.32
CA LEU A 681 19.38 13.08 -31.69
C LEU A 681 20.10 14.17 -32.44
N GLN A 682 19.66 14.50 -33.63
CA GLN A 682 20.38 15.37 -34.54
C GLN A 682 19.40 16.29 -35.27
N ASN A 683 19.77 17.57 -35.34
CA ASN A 683 19.28 18.51 -36.34
C ASN A 683 20.49 18.90 -37.23
N ASP A 684 20.99 20.10 -37.16
CA ASP A 684 22.24 20.48 -37.84
C ASP A 684 23.50 19.92 -37.15
N SER A 685 23.40 19.69 -35.84
CA SER A 685 24.43 19.10 -34.98
C SER A 685 23.84 18.12 -33.99
N LEU A 686 24.70 17.36 -33.30
CA LEU A 686 24.27 16.41 -32.27
C LEU A 686 23.68 17.16 -31.07
N ASP A 687 22.42 16.85 -30.77
CA ASP A 687 21.70 17.45 -29.63
C ASP A 687 22.26 17.01 -28.30
N LYS A 688 22.22 17.89 -27.29
CA LYS A 688 22.73 17.64 -25.94
C LYS A 688 22.05 16.48 -25.19
N SER A 689 20.83 16.15 -25.54
CA SER A 689 20.08 15.01 -24.97
C SER A 689 20.47 13.66 -25.58
N SER A 690 21.35 13.65 -26.60
CA SER A 690 21.93 12.41 -27.10
C SER A 690 22.84 11.75 -26.06
N TYR A 691 22.83 10.44 -26.03
CA TYR A 691 23.62 9.65 -25.11
C TYR A 691 24.04 8.31 -25.68
N ALA A 692 25.07 7.72 -25.11
CA ALA A 692 25.37 6.32 -25.31
C ALA A 692 25.83 5.68 -24.00
N PHE A 693 25.63 4.39 -23.88
CA PHE A 693 26.28 3.60 -22.84
C PHE A 693 26.65 2.23 -23.34
N PHE A 694 27.73 1.67 -22.75
CA PHE A 694 28.12 0.29 -22.92
C PHE A 694 28.31 -0.38 -21.58
N ASP A 695 27.51 -1.40 -21.33
CA ASP A 695 27.47 -2.16 -20.08
C ASP A 695 27.88 -3.60 -20.37
N ARG A 696 28.92 -4.10 -19.70
CA ARG A 696 29.45 -5.45 -19.89
C ARG A 696 29.62 -6.14 -18.56
N GLN A 697 29.29 -7.44 -18.53
CA GLN A 697 29.37 -8.26 -17.36
C GLN A 697 29.95 -9.63 -17.69
N VAL A 698 30.96 -10.06 -16.97
CA VAL A 698 31.41 -11.46 -16.92
C VAL A 698 30.89 -12.11 -15.64
N PHE A 699 30.50 -13.36 -15.72
CA PHE A 699 30.00 -14.08 -14.55
C PHE A 699 30.38 -15.56 -14.57
N ILE A 700 30.47 -16.11 -13.37
CA ILE A 700 30.65 -17.53 -13.08
C ILE A 700 29.54 -17.96 -12.16
N GLN A 701 28.77 -18.97 -12.56
CA GLN A 701 27.71 -19.52 -11.72
C GLN A 701 27.62 -21.01 -11.87
N ASN A 702 26.99 -21.71 -10.94
CA ASN A 702 26.70 -23.13 -11.15
C ASN A 702 25.38 -23.29 -11.96
N ARG A 703 25.13 -24.52 -12.42
CA ARG A 703 23.94 -24.84 -13.23
C ARG A 703 22.66 -24.54 -12.48
N ASP A 704 21.60 -24.09 -13.19
CA ASP A 704 20.29 -23.81 -12.62
C ASP A 704 19.64 -24.99 -11.90
N THR A 705 19.99 -26.23 -12.29
CA THR A 705 19.51 -27.45 -11.64
C THR A 705 20.26 -27.81 -10.35
N ALA A 706 21.35 -27.10 -10.00
CA ALA A 706 22.11 -27.37 -8.80
C ALA A 706 21.29 -27.09 -7.52
N ARG A 707 21.51 -27.94 -6.50
CA ARG A 707 20.89 -27.78 -5.18
C ARG A 707 21.41 -26.55 -4.44
N GLN A 708 22.65 -26.19 -4.66
CA GLN A 708 23.33 -25.04 -4.07
C GLN A 708 23.63 -24.10 -5.23
N LYS A 709 23.21 -22.87 -5.11
CA LYS A 709 23.46 -21.86 -6.14
C LYS A 709 24.54 -20.92 -5.67
N PHE A 710 25.45 -20.59 -6.55
CA PHE A 710 26.38 -19.48 -6.39
C PHE A 710 26.51 -18.74 -7.71
N ASN A 711 26.77 -17.45 -7.62
CA ASN A 711 27.04 -16.57 -8.75
C ASN A 711 28.04 -15.49 -8.30
N VAL A 712 29.09 -15.32 -9.12
CA VAL A 712 30.09 -14.27 -8.97
C VAL A 712 30.13 -13.51 -10.28
N PHE A 713 30.09 -12.19 -10.20
CA PHE A 713 30.13 -11.35 -11.39
C PHE A 713 31.01 -10.11 -11.19
N TYR A 714 31.57 -9.65 -12.32
CA TYR A 714 32.15 -8.34 -12.48
C TYR A 714 31.44 -7.64 -13.63
N ARG A 715 30.99 -6.40 -13.41
CA ARG A 715 30.23 -5.59 -14.35
C ARG A 715 30.88 -4.22 -14.45
N GLN A 716 31.01 -3.74 -15.69
CA GLN A 716 31.53 -2.41 -15.97
C GLN A 716 30.61 -1.71 -16.97
N ARG A 717 30.23 -0.50 -16.65
CA ARG A 717 29.39 0.38 -17.50
C ARG A 717 30.11 1.70 -17.73
N SER A 718 30.16 2.11 -19.02
CA SER A 718 30.61 3.44 -19.43
C SER A 718 29.44 4.23 -19.99
N ASP A 719 29.30 5.49 -19.56
CA ASP A 719 28.26 6.40 -20.04
C ASP A 719 28.90 7.57 -20.80
N ASP A 720 28.34 7.89 -21.96
CA ASP A 720 28.78 8.96 -22.85
C ASP A 720 27.66 10.00 -23.00
N GLY A 721 28.03 11.27 -22.94
CA GLY A 721 27.17 12.44 -23.16
C GLY A 721 27.75 13.35 -24.25
N VAL A 722 27.00 14.36 -24.65
CA VAL A 722 27.42 15.28 -25.72
C VAL A 722 28.21 16.47 -25.16
N LEU A 723 29.45 16.62 -25.68
CA LEU A 723 30.28 17.79 -25.48
C LEU A 723 30.83 18.24 -26.84
N ASN A 724 30.63 19.50 -27.22
CA ASN A 724 31.05 20.07 -28.49
C ASN A 724 30.57 19.24 -29.70
N SER A 725 29.26 18.86 -29.68
CA SER A 725 28.62 18.09 -30.75
C SER A 725 29.23 16.70 -31.01
N ARG A 726 29.91 16.11 -30.00
CA ARG A 726 30.45 14.75 -30.04
C ARG A 726 30.16 14.01 -28.77
N LEU A 727 29.98 12.71 -28.88
CA LEU A 727 29.88 11.84 -27.68
C LEU A 727 31.25 11.77 -26.99
N LYS A 728 31.25 12.00 -25.67
CA LYS A 728 32.40 11.93 -24.80
C LYS A 728 32.06 11.15 -23.54
N ASN A 729 32.96 10.23 -23.14
CA ASN A 729 32.80 9.48 -21.92
C ASN A 729 32.90 10.40 -20.69
N TYR A 730 31.83 10.43 -19.87
CA TYR A 730 31.79 11.25 -18.66
C TYR A 730 31.71 10.45 -17.36
N ALA A 731 31.29 9.17 -17.41
CA ALA A 731 31.18 8.34 -16.22
C ALA A 731 31.58 6.88 -16.50
N LEU A 732 32.16 6.26 -15.48
CA LEU A 732 32.48 4.84 -15.45
C LEU A 732 31.97 4.24 -14.14
N ALA A 733 31.23 3.16 -14.22
CA ALA A 733 30.77 2.44 -13.03
C ALA A 733 31.28 1.00 -13.08
N GLU A 734 31.86 0.54 -11.97
CA GLU A 734 32.36 -0.82 -11.82
C GLU A 734 31.61 -1.49 -10.67
N SER A 735 31.14 -2.69 -10.87
CA SER A 735 30.42 -3.45 -9.85
C SER A 735 31.00 -4.87 -9.73
N PHE A 736 31.21 -5.28 -8.52
CA PHE A 736 31.57 -6.67 -8.18
C PHE A 736 30.48 -7.24 -7.28
N GLY A 737 30.03 -8.47 -7.56
CA GLY A 737 29.02 -9.10 -6.74
C GLY A 737 29.21 -10.59 -6.58
N VAL A 738 28.81 -11.08 -5.41
CA VAL A 738 28.78 -12.48 -5.03
C VAL A 738 27.42 -12.83 -4.46
N SER A 739 26.79 -13.88 -4.92
CA SER A 739 25.57 -14.39 -4.32
C SER A 739 25.61 -15.90 -4.17
N THR A 740 25.00 -16.40 -3.10
CA THR A 740 24.84 -17.83 -2.85
C THR A 740 23.45 -18.13 -2.29
N ASP A 741 22.87 -19.24 -2.72
CA ASP A 741 21.64 -19.80 -2.17
C ASP A 741 21.85 -21.29 -1.85
N TRP A 742 21.91 -21.57 -0.56
CA TRP A 742 22.03 -22.93 0.00
C TRP A 742 20.77 -23.23 0.82
N SER A 743 19.61 -23.24 0.18
CA SER A 743 18.31 -23.31 0.86
C SER A 743 17.67 -24.70 0.87
N LYS A 744 18.22 -25.68 0.19
CA LYS A 744 17.64 -27.04 0.06
C LYS A 744 17.98 -28.00 1.21
N SER A 745 18.66 -27.55 2.25
CA SER A 745 18.91 -28.32 3.47
C SER A 745 17.86 -27.96 4.53
N GLU A 746 17.29 -28.98 5.19
CA GLU A 746 16.36 -28.74 6.30
C GLU A 746 17.08 -28.25 7.58
N SER A 747 18.37 -28.59 7.71
CA SER A 747 19.17 -28.28 8.90
C SER A 747 19.93 -26.96 8.80
N LEU A 748 20.33 -26.56 7.59
CA LEU A 748 21.11 -25.35 7.34
C LEU A 748 20.66 -24.72 6.03
N GLN A 749 20.21 -23.50 6.10
CA GLN A 749 19.86 -22.67 4.94
C GLN A 749 20.68 -21.39 5.01
N ILE A 750 21.40 -21.07 3.94
CA ILE A 750 22.18 -19.83 3.82
C ILE A 750 21.81 -19.19 2.50
N ARG A 751 21.43 -17.93 2.55
CA ARG A 751 21.30 -17.03 1.41
C ARG A 751 22.16 -15.81 1.67
N ALA A 752 23.06 -15.52 0.77
CA ALA A 752 23.90 -14.34 0.87
C ALA A 752 23.99 -13.65 -0.48
N LEU A 753 23.99 -12.34 -0.44
CA LEU A 753 24.23 -11.45 -1.58
C LEU A 753 25.08 -10.28 -1.09
N THR A 754 26.19 -10.04 -1.76
CA THR A 754 27.03 -8.85 -1.54
C THR A 754 27.35 -8.25 -2.89
N ALA A 755 27.13 -6.95 -3.05
CA ALA A 755 27.50 -6.21 -4.24
C ALA A 755 28.14 -4.87 -3.83
N VAL A 756 29.26 -4.55 -4.44
CA VAL A 756 29.95 -3.26 -4.31
C VAL A 756 29.93 -2.60 -5.68
N ARG A 757 29.60 -1.32 -5.73
CA ARG A 757 29.62 -0.51 -6.95
C ARG A 757 30.37 0.78 -6.70
N ASN A 758 31.31 1.10 -7.58
CA ASN A 758 32.04 2.34 -7.60
C ASN A 758 31.65 3.12 -8.86
N LEU A 759 31.17 4.35 -8.68
CA LEU A 759 30.87 5.30 -9.76
C LEU A 759 31.99 6.35 -9.80
N TYR A 760 32.67 6.45 -10.92
CA TYR A 760 33.72 7.43 -11.20
C TYR A 760 33.17 8.44 -12.20
N ILE A 761 33.23 9.73 -11.87
CA ILE A 761 32.92 10.83 -12.77
C ILE A 761 34.22 11.29 -13.43
N ARG A 762 34.30 11.17 -14.75
CA ARG A 762 35.48 11.54 -15.55
C ARG A 762 35.42 12.96 -16.08
N ASP A 763 34.20 13.47 -16.28
CA ASP A 763 33.96 14.83 -16.77
C ASP A 763 32.81 15.46 -16.01
N THR A 764 33.16 16.42 -15.16
CA THR A 764 32.22 17.18 -14.32
C THR A 764 31.41 18.22 -15.08
N THR A 765 31.80 18.56 -16.33
CA THR A 765 31.02 19.48 -17.16
C THR A 765 29.78 18.82 -17.74
N LEU A 766 29.76 17.48 -17.84
CA LEU A 766 28.65 16.68 -18.35
C LEU A 766 27.79 16.06 -17.22
N SER A 767 28.27 16.05 -15.99
CA SER A 767 27.54 15.50 -14.87
C SER A 767 27.81 16.28 -13.59
N SER A 768 26.74 16.67 -12.90
CA SER A 768 26.83 17.31 -11.56
C SER A 768 26.89 16.28 -10.43
N GLN A 769 26.85 14.97 -10.74
CA GLN A 769 26.92 13.91 -9.74
C GLN A 769 28.31 13.82 -9.14
N ALA A 770 28.37 13.58 -7.82
CA ALA A 770 29.63 13.22 -7.15
C ALA A 770 29.99 11.75 -7.42
N PRO A 771 31.29 11.41 -7.44
CA PRO A 771 31.74 10.02 -7.38
C PRO A 771 31.12 9.35 -6.15
N GLU A 772 30.71 8.11 -6.30
CA GLU A 772 29.98 7.42 -5.23
C GLU A 772 30.38 5.96 -5.14
N ARG A 773 30.56 5.47 -3.90
CA ARG A 773 30.69 4.06 -3.60
C ARG A 773 29.42 3.60 -2.87
N SER A 774 28.80 2.53 -3.35
CA SER A 774 27.66 1.91 -2.72
C SER A 774 27.96 0.46 -2.41
N LEU A 775 27.60 0.06 -1.19
CA LEU A 775 27.63 -1.32 -0.72
C LEU A 775 26.20 -1.79 -0.50
N LEU A 776 25.92 -2.99 -0.97
CA LEU A 776 24.68 -3.68 -0.71
C LEU A 776 25.00 -5.09 -0.22
N ASN A 777 24.54 -5.41 0.98
CA ASN A 777 24.79 -6.73 1.59
C ASN A 777 23.51 -7.27 2.20
N ARG A 778 23.26 -8.57 1.98
CA ARG A 778 22.15 -9.29 2.60
C ARG A 778 22.59 -10.70 2.94
N LEU A 779 22.37 -11.12 4.18
CA LEU A 779 22.70 -12.42 4.71
C LEU A 779 21.51 -12.99 5.47
N GLU A 780 21.06 -14.16 5.09
CA GLU A 780 20.05 -14.94 5.78
C GLU A 780 20.63 -16.31 6.14
N VAL A 781 20.56 -16.66 7.42
CA VAL A 781 21.04 -17.97 7.91
C VAL A 781 19.98 -18.57 8.80
N ASN A 782 19.46 -19.73 8.41
CA ASN A 782 18.55 -20.53 9.23
C ASN A 782 19.22 -21.85 9.60
N VAL A 783 19.31 -22.12 10.89
CA VAL A 783 19.93 -23.33 11.47
C VAL A 783 18.91 -24.09 12.30
N LYS A 784 18.81 -25.38 12.04
CA LYS A 784 18.01 -26.34 12.81
C LYS A 784 18.88 -27.50 13.24
N GLY A 785 19.70 -27.26 14.28
CA GLY A 785 20.71 -28.19 14.77
C GLY A 785 20.20 -29.15 15.84
N LEU A 786 20.97 -30.21 16.11
CA LEU A 786 20.79 -31.18 17.19
C LEU A 786 19.35 -31.73 17.27
N LYS A 787 18.75 -32.11 16.14
CA LYS A 787 17.37 -32.61 16.01
C LYS A 787 16.32 -31.60 16.55
N GLY A 788 16.58 -30.31 16.34
CA GLY A 788 15.68 -29.21 16.73
C GLY A 788 15.87 -28.73 18.19
N SER A 789 16.98 -29.08 18.83
CA SER A 789 17.38 -28.53 20.12
C SER A 789 17.93 -27.12 20.01
N VAL A 790 18.51 -26.76 18.87
CA VAL A 790 18.96 -25.43 18.53
C VAL A 790 18.25 -25.01 17.26
N VAL A 791 17.47 -23.94 17.34
CA VAL A 791 16.84 -23.29 16.18
C VAL A 791 17.27 -21.84 16.19
N SER A 792 17.93 -21.42 15.12
CA SER A 792 18.40 -20.03 14.96
C SER A 792 18.02 -19.53 13.58
N SER A 793 17.51 -18.27 13.54
CA SER A 793 17.32 -17.51 12.32
C SER A 793 18.05 -16.18 12.46
N LEU A 794 18.90 -15.87 11.49
CA LEU A 794 19.66 -14.64 11.42
C LEU A 794 19.38 -13.97 10.08
N PHE A 795 19.09 -12.70 10.13
CA PHE A 795 18.95 -11.83 8.99
C PHE A 795 19.82 -10.58 9.20
N TYR A 796 20.59 -10.24 8.20
CA TYR A 796 21.38 -9.01 8.17
C TYR A 796 21.29 -8.39 6.77
N GLU A 797 20.92 -7.12 6.71
CA GLU A 797 20.91 -6.34 5.47
C GLU A 797 21.56 -4.99 5.73
N ALA A 798 22.42 -4.54 4.81
CA ALA A 798 23.08 -3.26 4.88
C ALA A 798 23.15 -2.62 3.48
N GLY A 799 22.92 -1.30 3.43
CA GLY A 799 22.91 -0.53 2.19
C GLY A 799 22.73 0.94 2.45
N SER A 800 22.56 1.71 1.40
CA SER A 800 22.20 3.13 1.48
C SER A 800 20.73 3.34 1.13
N GLY A 801 20.16 4.46 1.60
CA GLY A 801 18.76 4.80 1.36
C GLY A 801 18.47 6.25 1.70
N LEU A 802 17.20 6.59 1.78
CA LEU A 802 16.73 7.90 2.21
C LEU A 802 15.94 7.76 3.52
N GLU A 803 16.04 8.77 4.38
CA GLU A 803 15.20 8.96 5.55
C GLU A 803 14.39 10.23 5.40
N SER A 804 13.08 10.16 5.61
CA SER A 804 12.23 11.35 5.60
C SER A 804 12.34 12.11 6.91
N ARG A 805 12.45 13.43 6.83
CA ARG A 805 12.22 14.28 7.99
C ARG A 805 10.74 14.24 8.35
N LYS A 806 10.42 14.04 9.62
CA LYS A 806 9.04 13.99 10.10
C LYS A 806 8.63 15.35 10.62
N GLU A 807 7.64 15.96 10.00
CA GLU A 807 6.96 17.14 10.55
C GLU A 807 5.87 16.67 11.51
N PHE A 808 5.54 17.51 12.48
CA PHE A 808 4.44 17.24 13.39
C PHE A 808 3.76 18.54 13.81
N SER A 809 2.52 18.40 14.27
CA SER A 809 1.79 19.46 14.94
C SER A 809 1.11 18.90 16.18
N TYR A 810 0.70 19.78 17.07
CA TYR A 810 -0.07 19.41 18.25
C TYR A 810 -1.55 19.71 18.03
N LEU A 811 -2.39 18.71 18.23
CA LEU A 811 -3.84 18.80 18.11
C LEU A 811 -4.44 18.80 19.50
N GLU A 812 -5.30 19.79 19.80
CA GLU A 812 -6.03 19.86 21.06
C GLU A 812 -7.10 18.78 21.15
N VAL A 813 -7.18 18.12 22.29
CA VAL A 813 -8.15 17.09 22.63
C VAL A 813 -8.76 17.38 23.99
N GLN A 814 -9.78 16.65 24.40
CA GLN A 814 -10.40 16.82 25.71
C GLN A 814 -9.35 16.63 26.84
N PRO A 815 -9.44 17.41 27.94
CA PRO A 815 -8.53 17.25 29.08
C PRO A 815 -8.46 15.81 29.55
N GLY A 816 -7.26 15.27 29.71
CA GLY A 816 -7.01 13.88 30.10
C GLY A 816 -6.97 12.88 28.94
N GLN A 817 -7.29 13.28 27.71
CA GLN A 817 -7.13 12.47 26.50
C GLN A 817 -5.82 12.72 25.76
N GLY A 818 -5.12 13.80 26.11
CA GLY A 818 -3.83 14.15 25.54
C GLY A 818 -2.66 13.50 26.24
N ILE A 819 -1.45 13.90 25.81
CA ILE A 819 -0.17 13.50 26.41
C ILE A 819 0.64 14.75 26.75
N TYR A 820 0.40 15.85 26.06
CA TYR A 820 1.17 17.10 26.16
C TYR A 820 0.31 18.22 26.77
N SER A 821 0.97 19.17 27.47
CA SER A 821 0.46 20.48 27.88
C SER A 821 1.20 21.56 27.11
N TRP A 822 0.54 22.69 26.88
CA TRP A 822 1.14 23.88 26.28
C TRP A 822 1.46 24.91 27.37
N ASN A 823 2.65 25.47 27.34
CA ASN A 823 3.11 26.53 28.23
C ASN A 823 3.73 27.67 27.41
N ASP A 824 3.08 28.81 27.42
CA ASP A 824 3.53 30.01 26.72
C ASP A 824 4.74 30.61 27.45
N TYR A 825 5.95 30.27 27.01
CA TYR A 825 7.18 30.70 27.65
C TYR A 825 7.59 32.13 27.31
N ASN A 826 7.21 32.60 26.15
CA ASN A 826 7.57 33.95 25.69
C ASN A 826 6.43 34.97 25.84
N ASN A 827 5.27 34.55 26.36
CA ASN A 827 4.06 35.34 26.58
C ASN A 827 3.54 36.01 25.30
N ASN A 828 3.66 35.33 24.15
CA ASN A 828 3.19 35.86 22.87
C ASN A 828 1.77 35.34 22.49
N GLY A 829 1.21 34.40 23.25
CA GLY A 829 -0.10 33.78 23.02
C GLY A 829 -0.16 32.87 21.78
N ILE A 830 0.97 32.60 21.15
CA ILE A 830 1.07 31.76 19.95
C ILE A 830 1.54 30.37 20.40
N LYS A 831 0.85 29.32 19.93
CA LYS A 831 1.25 27.95 20.23
C LYS A 831 2.43 27.53 19.33
N GLU A 832 3.62 27.69 19.86
CA GLU A 832 4.87 27.30 19.18
C GLU A 832 5.25 25.86 19.49
N LEU A 833 5.91 25.17 18.53
CA LEU A 833 6.25 23.74 18.66
C LEU A 833 7.16 23.42 19.86
N ASN A 834 7.98 24.40 20.30
CA ASN A 834 8.89 24.29 21.43
C ASN A 834 8.23 24.55 22.80
N GLU A 835 6.97 24.90 22.84
CA GLU A 835 6.19 25.22 24.06
C GLU A 835 5.30 24.07 24.52
N PHE A 836 5.32 22.95 23.81
CA PHE A 836 4.55 21.76 24.19
C PHE A 836 5.42 20.76 24.98
N GLU A 837 5.03 20.48 26.20
CA GLU A 837 5.71 19.55 27.10
C GLU A 837 4.85 18.33 27.43
N LEU A 838 5.50 17.27 27.88
CA LEU A 838 4.77 16.15 28.46
C LEU A 838 4.03 16.62 29.73
N ALA A 839 2.73 16.48 29.71
CA ALA A 839 1.89 16.93 30.81
C ALA A 839 2.29 16.23 32.12
N ALA A 840 2.55 17.03 33.18
CA ALA A 840 2.89 16.49 34.50
C ALA A 840 1.69 15.81 35.17
N PHE A 841 0.47 16.29 34.86
CA PHE A 841 -0.77 15.76 35.42
C PHE A 841 -1.76 15.42 34.29
N PRO A 842 -2.59 14.36 34.43
CA PRO A 842 -3.54 13.94 33.39
C PRO A 842 -4.57 15.01 33.00
N ASP A 843 -4.98 15.87 33.91
CA ASP A 843 -5.94 16.98 33.67
C ASP A 843 -5.35 18.11 32.80
N GLN A 844 -4.02 18.26 32.80
CA GLN A 844 -3.28 19.20 31.95
C GLN A 844 -2.99 18.64 30.55
N ALA A 845 -3.10 17.34 30.36
CA ALA A 845 -2.82 16.64 29.11
C ALA A 845 -3.94 16.89 28.08
N ARG A 846 -3.82 18.01 27.35
CA ARG A 846 -4.80 18.51 26.37
C ARG A 846 -4.38 18.38 24.94
N TYR A 847 -3.16 17.97 24.63
CA TYR A 847 -2.62 17.90 23.27
C TYR A 847 -2.09 16.52 22.96
N ILE A 848 -2.31 16.10 21.71
CA ILE A 848 -1.67 14.94 21.09
C ILE A 848 -0.77 15.42 19.95
N ARG A 849 0.38 14.79 19.79
CA ARG A 849 1.29 15.05 18.68
C ARG A 849 0.90 14.22 17.49
N VAL A 850 0.64 14.89 16.34
CA VAL A 850 0.27 14.26 15.08
C VAL A 850 1.38 14.49 14.07
N PHE A 851 1.89 13.43 13.47
CA PHE A 851 2.92 13.51 12.43
C PHE A 851 2.31 13.87 11.08
N ILE A 852 2.96 14.80 10.38
CA ILE A 852 2.61 15.25 9.05
C ILE A 852 3.65 14.70 8.09
N PRO A 853 3.26 13.99 7.01
CA PRO A 853 4.19 13.57 5.99
C PRO A 853 4.90 14.76 5.34
N THR A 854 6.19 14.60 5.01
CA THR A 854 6.99 15.62 4.33
C THR A 854 7.64 15.04 3.07
N THR A 855 8.06 15.91 2.16
CA THR A 855 8.81 15.56 0.96
C THR A 855 10.32 15.70 1.13
N ASP A 856 10.78 16.09 2.32
CA ASP A 856 12.18 16.29 2.61
C ASP A 856 12.86 14.99 3.03
N PHE A 857 13.84 14.57 2.24
CA PHE A 857 14.61 13.35 2.47
C PHE A 857 16.09 13.66 2.61
N ILE A 858 16.76 12.91 3.48
CA ILE A 858 18.22 12.95 3.64
C ILE A 858 18.80 11.58 3.29
N LYS A 859 19.98 11.56 2.67
CA LYS A 859 20.70 10.31 2.39
C LYS A 859 21.25 9.72 3.68
N VAL A 860 21.06 8.44 3.88
CA VAL A 860 21.52 7.69 5.06
C VAL A 860 22.08 6.34 4.66
N TYR A 861 22.98 5.81 5.47
CA TYR A 861 23.35 4.39 5.45
C TYR A 861 22.44 3.63 6.39
N SER A 862 21.89 2.54 5.91
CA SER A 862 20.97 1.70 6.66
C SER A 862 21.58 0.36 6.97
N ASN A 863 21.37 -0.13 8.18
CA ASN A 863 21.63 -1.51 8.55
C ASN A 863 20.44 -2.09 9.29
N GLN A 864 20.10 -3.32 8.94
CA GLN A 864 19.04 -4.07 9.58
C GLN A 864 19.60 -5.43 10.02
N PHE A 865 19.50 -5.72 11.30
CA PHE A 865 19.91 -6.98 11.88
C PHE A 865 18.75 -7.60 12.65
N SER A 866 18.49 -8.86 12.45
CA SER A 866 17.51 -9.61 13.21
C SER A 866 18.03 -11.02 13.49
N GLN A 867 18.00 -11.42 14.75
CA GLN A 867 18.36 -12.76 15.19
C GLN A 867 17.30 -13.30 16.12
N SER A 868 16.86 -14.52 15.87
CA SER A 868 16.11 -15.31 16.83
C SER A 868 16.86 -16.60 17.15
N LEU A 869 16.92 -16.95 18.43
CA LEU A 869 17.58 -18.16 18.91
C LEU A 869 16.66 -18.85 19.91
N MET A 870 16.37 -20.10 19.67
CA MET A 870 15.67 -20.99 20.59
C MET A 870 16.57 -22.16 20.96
N LEU A 871 16.78 -22.33 22.24
CA LEU A 871 17.55 -23.43 22.83
C LEU A 871 16.62 -24.28 23.69
N LYS A 872 16.61 -25.56 23.43
CA LYS A 872 15.90 -26.56 24.25
C LYS A 872 16.70 -27.84 24.27
N ALA A 873 16.70 -28.54 25.40
CA ALA A 873 17.39 -29.82 25.48
C ALA A 873 16.75 -30.87 24.54
N PRO A 874 17.53 -31.83 24.01
CA PRO A 874 16.96 -32.97 23.30
C PRO A 874 15.91 -33.72 24.11
N SER A 875 14.78 -34.06 23.48
CA SER A 875 13.65 -34.72 24.17
C SER A 875 14.02 -36.04 24.85
N LYS A 876 15.08 -36.71 24.40
CA LYS A 876 15.63 -37.92 25.04
C LYS A 876 16.14 -37.65 26.46
N TRP A 877 16.68 -36.47 26.76
CA TRP A 877 17.22 -36.08 28.06
C TRP A 877 16.16 -35.98 29.15
N GLN A 878 14.88 -35.81 28.80
CA GLN A 878 13.76 -35.81 29.77
C GLN A 878 13.61 -37.15 30.50
N LYS A 879 14.04 -38.26 29.86
CA LYS A 879 13.98 -39.61 30.42
C LYS A 879 15.26 -40.02 31.14
N GLU A 880 16.33 -39.21 31.05
CA GLU A 880 17.62 -39.45 31.71
C GLU A 880 17.58 -39.05 33.20
N LYS A 881 18.62 -39.46 33.94
CA LYS A 881 18.81 -39.09 35.34
C LYS A 881 19.93 -38.03 35.49
N GLY A 882 20.03 -37.39 36.64
CA GLY A 882 21.09 -36.45 36.99
C GLY A 882 21.01 -35.12 36.19
N ILE A 883 22.15 -34.56 35.84
CA ILE A 883 22.32 -33.25 35.24
C ILE A 883 21.57 -33.14 33.90
N LYS A 884 21.53 -34.18 33.09
CA LYS A 884 20.82 -34.17 31.80
C LYS A 884 19.31 -33.92 32.00
N LYS A 885 18.69 -34.52 33.02
CA LYS A 885 17.30 -34.31 33.37
C LYS A 885 17.04 -32.87 33.85
N LEU A 886 17.99 -32.27 34.58
CA LEU A 886 17.92 -30.89 34.99
C LEU A 886 17.96 -29.92 33.80
N ILE A 887 18.92 -30.10 32.92
CA ILE A 887 19.07 -29.30 31.68
C ILE A 887 17.85 -29.47 30.78
N ALA A 888 17.21 -30.65 30.74
CA ALA A 888 16.00 -30.90 29.97
C ALA A 888 14.79 -30.08 30.43
N ARG A 889 14.84 -29.51 31.64
CA ARG A 889 13.79 -28.60 32.16
C ARG A 889 14.02 -27.14 31.81
N ILE A 890 15.19 -26.80 31.27
CA ILE A 890 15.56 -25.43 30.90
C ILE A 890 15.35 -25.24 29.41
N SER A 891 14.77 -24.13 29.01
CA SER A 891 14.73 -23.65 27.63
C SER A 891 14.94 -22.15 27.62
N ALA A 892 15.61 -21.67 26.58
CA ALA A 892 15.88 -20.26 26.40
C ALA A 892 15.41 -19.80 25.01
N GLN A 893 14.90 -18.58 24.96
CA GLN A 893 14.55 -17.89 23.72
C GLN A 893 15.17 -16.50 23.76
N SER A 894 15.85 -16.13 22.69
CA SER A 894 16.42 -14.81 22.49
C SER A 894 15.97 -14.27 21.15
N ALA A 895 15.57 -13.02 21.10
CA ALA A 895 15.28 -12.29 19.87
C ALA A 895 15.89 -10.91 19.96
N LEU A 896 16.69 -10.56 18.98
CA LEU A 896 17.29 -9.23 18.83
C LEU A 896 16.94 -8.70 17.44
N LYS A 897 16.40 -7.51 17.40
CA LYS A 897 16.21 -6.74 16.17
C LYS A 897 16.87 -5.39 16.33
N ILE A 898 17.65 -4.99 15.35
CA ILE A 898 18.28 -3.67 15.24
C ILE A 898 17.97 -3.17 13.83
N ASP A 899 17.47 -1.94 13.74
CA ASP A 899 17.28 -1.20 12.50
C ASP A 899 17.84 0.18 12.74
N GLY A 900 18.96 0.50 12.09
CA GLY A 900 19.71 1.73 12.28
C GLY A 900 19.94 2.46 10.97
N ARG A 901 19.82 3.81 10.99
CA ARG A 901 20.12 4.67 9.87
C ARG A 901 21.00 5.80 10.33
N SER A 902 22.12 6.00 9.66
CA SER A 902 23.14 6.98 10.03
C SER A 902 23.63 7.79 8.85
N GLN A 903 24.19 8.97 9.14
CA GLN A 903 24.85 9.83 8.15
C GLN A 903 26.39 9.77 8.26
N THR A 904 26.93 8.79 8.95
CA THR A 904 28.40 8.69 9.12
C THR A 904 29.09 8.43 7.78
N GLU A 905 30.27 9.03 7.59
CA GLU A 905 31.14 8.76 6.44
C GLU A 905 32.02 7.51 6.65
N ASP A 906 32.11 7.01 7.87
CA ASP A 906 32.83 5.77 8.19
C ASP A 906 31.99 4.55 7.79
N GLU A 907 32.36 3.92 6.67
CA GLU A 907 31.68 2.73 6.14
C GLU A 907 31.65 1.57 7.15
N VAL A 908 32.69 1.38 7.94
CA VAL A 908 32.76 0.28 8.92
C VAL A 908 31.73 0.52 10.03
N LYS A 909 31.65 1.75 10.50
CA LYS A 909 30.64 2.17 11.48
C LYS A 909 29.25 2.09 10.89
N ALA A 910 29.04 2.58 9.66
CA ALA A 910 27.76 2.60 8.96
C ALA A 910 27.11 1.22 8.84
N PHE A 911 27.90 0.22 8.52
CA PHE A 911 27.38 -1.13 8.22
C PHE A 911 27.47 -2.11 9.39
N ASN A 912 28.03 -1.74 10.55
CA ASN A 912 28.01 -2.59 11.73
C ASN A 912 26.83 -2.26 12.64
N PRO A 913 25.81 -3.11 12.78
CA PRO A 913 24.62 -2.84 13.57
C PRO A 913 24.89 -2.72 15.08
N PHE A 914 26.05 -3.15 15.56
CA PHE A 914 26.43 -3.19 16.98
C PHE A 914 27.27 -1.99 17.43
N THR A 915 27.68 -1.10 16.52
CA THR A 915 28.51 0.08 16.84
C THR A 915 27.72 1.24 17.40
N TYR A 916 26.42 1.33 17.14
CA TYR A 916 25.62 2.45 17.54
C TYR A 916 24.99 2.29 18.93
N GLY A 917 25.20 3.30 19.79
CA GLY A 917 24.33 3.54 20.94
C GLY A 917 23.22 4.52 20.56
N ILE A 918 22.11 4.54 21.30
CA ILE A 918 20.99 5.46 21.05
C ILE A 918 21.38 6.94 21.12
N GLU A 919 22.46 7.26 21.84
CA GLU A 919 23.00 8.61 22.02
C GLU A 919 23.97 9.04 20.89
N ASP A 920 24.31 8.15 19.95
CA ASP A 920 25.28 8.45 18.90
C ASP A 920 24.77 9.59 17.99
N PRO A 921 25.54 10.68 17.80
CA PRO A 921 25.10 11.86 17.05
C PRO A 921 24.92 11.56 15.55
N ASP A 922 25.70 10.62 14.98
CA ASP A 922 25.57 10.26 13.57
C ASP A 922 24.30 9.46 13.26
N LEU A 923 23.63 8.98 14.30
CA LEU A 923 22.45 8.12 14.19
C LEU A 923 21.18 8.95 13.98
N ILE A 924 20.59 8.85 12.81
CA ILE A 924 19.41 9.61 12.40
C ILE A 924 18.12 8.91 12.84
N SER A 925 18.03 7.61 12.62
CA SER A 925 16.95 6.80 13.15
C SER A 925 17.45 5.47 13.67
N PHE A 926 16.80 4.96 14.71
CA PHE A 926 17.20 3.72 15.36
C PHE A 926 15.99 3.04 15.99
N ASN A 927 15.91 1.76 15.77
CA ASN A 927 14.91 0.92 16.43
C ASN A 927 15.59 -0.38 16.88
N GLN A 928 15.67 -0.59 18.18
CA GLN A 928 16.22 -1.81 18.78
C GLN A 928 15.15 -2.47 19.64
N ALA A 929 14.96 -3.75 19.41
CA ALA A 929 14.13 -4.60 20.28
C ALA A 929 14.92 -5.86 20.68
N LEU A 930 15.21 -5.99 21.95
CA LEU A 930 15.86 -7.17 22.53
C LEU A 930 14.92 -7.83 23.50
N ARG A 931 14.71 -9.13 23.34
CA ARG A 931 13.91 -9.96 24.25
C ARG A 931 14.64 -11.24 24.55
N ASN A 932 14.89 -11.48 25.83
CA ASN A 932 15.46 -12.72 26.32
C ASN A 932 14.47 -13.37 27.29
N SER A 933 14.20 -14.65 27.10
CA SER A 933 13.31 -15.42 27.99
C SER A 933 14.00 -16.71 28.37
N LEU A 934 14.08 -16.96 29.67
CA LEU A 934 14.61 -18.20 30.25
C LEU A 934 13.48 -18.90 31.00
N PHE A 935 13.25 -20.14 30.72
CA PHE A 935 12.20 -20.93 31.27
C PHE A 935 12.79 -22.15 32.01
N PHE A 936 12.28 -22.39 33.20
CA PHE A 936 12.45 -23.63 33.95
C PHE A 936 11.11 -24.30 34.13
N ASN A 937 10.94 -25.55 33.73
CA ASN A 937 9.69 -26.31 33.76
C ASN A 937 8.52 -25.59 33.06
N ARG A 938 8.71 -25.13 31.82
CA ARG A 938 7.72 -24.33 31.06
C ARG A 938 6.34 -24.99 30.97
N SER A 939 6.27 -26.28 30.68
CA SER A 939 5.05 -26.99 30.31
C SER A 939 4.60 -28.04 31.35
N GLN A 940 5.46 -28.45 32.26
CA GLN A 940 5.18 -29.52 33.21
C GLN A 940 5.93 -29.30 34.54
N GLY A 941 5.31 -29.65 35.67
CA GLY A 941 5.97 -29.65 36.96
C GLY A 941 5.22 -28.83 38.00
N LYS A 942 5.49 -29.16 39.28
CA LYS A 942 4.90 -28.46 40.43
C LYS A 942 5.33 -26.99 40.49
N VAL A 943 6.54 -26.69 40.02
CA VAL A 943 7.10 -25.35 40.06
C VAL A 943 7.62 -25.00 38.65
N GLY A 944 7.22 -23.87 38.13
CA GLY A 944 7.74 -23.27 36.89
C GLY A 944 8.26 -21.86 37.17
N LEU A 945 9.43 -21.54 36.58
CA LEU A 945 10.01 -20.20 36.63
C LEU A 945 10.16 -19.67 35.22
N GLU A 946 9.87 -18.39 35.06
CA GLU A 946 10.07 -17.65 33.79
C GLU A 946 10.75 -16.33 34.12
N PHE A 947 11.84 -16.07 33.45
CA PHE A 947 12.55 -14.80 33.49
C PHE A 947 12.53 -14.19 32.10
N ASN A 948 11.95 -13.00 31.95
CA ASN A 948 11.91 -12.23 30.71
C ASN A 948 12.64 -10.92 30.91
N TRP A 949 13.60 -10.64 30.07
CA TRP A 949 14.25 -9.34 29.99
C TRP A 949 14.02 -8.75 28.60
N GLN A 950 13.53 -7.50 28.58
CA GLN A 950 13.21 -6.79 27.33
C GLN A 950 13.82 -5.40 27.39
N GLN A 951 14.34 -4.99 26.23
CA GLN A 951 14.79 -3.62 25.98
C GLN A 951 14.28 -3.18 24.62
N ASN A 952 13.60 -2.05 24.60
CA ASN A 952 13.16 -1.39 23.38
C ASN A 952 13.74 0.03 23.37
N SER A 953 14.49 0.37 22.33
CA SER A 953 15.07 1.68 22.17
C SER A 953 14.71 2.22 20.78
N ASN A 954 14.27 3.46 20.72
CA ASN A 954 13.87 4.12 19.48
C ASN A 954 14.48 5.53 19.43
N LYS A 955 15.01 5.92 18.27
CA LYS A 955 15.45 7.27 17.94
C LYS A 955 14.82 7.66 16.61
N ALA A 956 14.31 8.88 16.51
CA ALA A 956 13.67 9.37 15.30
C ALA A 956 14.07 10.83 15.03
N LEU A 957 14.30 11.14 13.76
CA LEU A 957 14.54 12.51 13.31
C LEU A 957 13.20 13.23 13.12
N LEU A 958 13.06 14.35 13.84
CA LEU A 958 11.94 15.26 13.73
C LEU A 958 12.42 16.58 13.12
N ASN A 959 11.50 17.46 12.70
CA ASN A 959 11.89 18.77 12.13
C ASN A 959 12.66 19.66 13.08
N ASN A 960 12.33 19.58 14.37
CA ASN A 960 12.95 20.38 15.42
C ASN A 960 14.04 19.64 16.19
N GLY A 961 14.56 18.53 15.67
CA GLY A 961 15.63 17.77 16.26
C GLY A 961 15.36 16.29 16.43
N LEU A 962 16.24 15.60 17.13
CA LEU A 962 16.18 14.18 17.38
C LEU A 962 15.43 13.88 18.70
N GLU A 963 14.58 12.87 18.68
CA GLU A 963 13.96 12.32 19.88
C GLU A 963 14.42 10.87 20.08
N SER A 964 14.81 10.53 21.31
CA SER A 964 15.20 9.18 21.69
C SER A 964 14.41 8.69 22.89
N ARG A 965 13.98 7.41 22.85
CA ARG A 965 13.26 6.75 23.93
C ARG A 965 13.84 5.37 24.15
N SER A 966 14.04 5.01 25.43
CA SER A 966 14.48 3.67 25.82
C SER A 966 13.65 3.13 26.98
N ASN A 967 13.15 1.92 26.82
CA ASN A 967 12.39 1.19 27.82
C ASN A 967 13.11 -0.12 28.11
N ARG A 968 13.45 -0.38 29.37
CA ARG A 968 14.05 -1.63 29.83
C ARG A 968 13.19 -2.20 30.95
N PHE A 969 12.87 -3.46 30.89
CA PHE A 969 12.19 -4.11 32.01
C PHE A 969 12.54 -5.59 32.11
N ALA A 970 12.56 -6.06 33.35
CA ALA A 970 12.70 -7.46 33.71
C ALA A 970 11.39 -7.93 34.37
N ASN A 971 10.92 -9.08 33.94
CA ASN A 971 9.73 -9.72 34.44
C ASN A 971 10.07 -11.12 34.92
N HIS A 972 9.77 -11.39 36.18
CA HIS A 972 9.97 -12.68 36.85
C HIS A 972 8.62 -13.27 37.15
N ARG A 973 8.34 -14.47 36.67
CA ARG A 973 7.10 -15.18 36.97
C ARG A 973 7.39 -16.50 37.63
N LEU A 974 6.78 -16.74 38.78
CA LEU A 974 6.74 -18.01 39.49
C LEU A 974 5.35 -18.61 39.34
N ARG A 975 5.28 -19.84 38.86
CA ARG A 975 4.08 -20.67 38.88
C ARG A 975 4.32 -21.83 39.81
N TRP A 976 3.44 -21.98 40.82
CA TRP A 976 3.46 -23.10 41.76
C TRP A 976 2.09 -23.79 41.78
N ASN A 977 2.11 -25.06 41.37
CA ASN A 977 0.93 -25.93 41.42
C ASN A 977 0.97 -26.72 42.73
N ALA A 978 0.18 -26.30 43.72
CA ALA A 978 0.04 -26.98 45.04
C ALA A 978 -1.07 -28.03 44.95
N GLY A 979 -0.70 -29.22 44.44
CA GLY A 979 -1.63 -30.31 44.10
C GLY A 979 -2.46 -29.99 42.85
N ASP A 980 -3.59 -30.67 42.69
CA ASP A 980 -4.47 -30.52 41.50
C ASP A 980 -5.52 -29.43 41.66
N ARG A 981 -5.55 -28.74 42.82
CA ARG A 981 -6.61 -27.79 43.16
C ARG A 981 -6.18 -26.32 43.22
N PHE A 982 -4.90 -26.05 43.48
CA PHE A 982 -4.40 -24.68 43.64
C PHE A 982 -3.22 -24.41 42.72
N THR A 983 -3.30 -23.30 41.99
CA THR A 983 -2.18 -22.74 41.20
C THR A 983 -1.93 -21.33 41.71
N LEU A 984 -0.73 -21.08 42.23
CA LEU A 984 -0.23 -19.74 42.55
C LEU A 984 0.62 -19.23 41.38
N ASN A 985 0.24 -18.09 40.83
CA ASN A 985 1.04 -17.35 39.85
C ASN A 985 1.44 -16.01 40.47
N THR A 986 2.73 -15.81 40.65
CA THR A 986 3.29 -14.54 41.12
C THR A 986 4.13 -13.93 40.03
N GLU A 987 3.89 -12.66 39.78
CA GLU A 987 4.64 -11.88 38.78
C GLU A 987 5.22 -10.64 39.43
N TRP A 988 6.51 -10.44 39.22
CA TRP A 988 7.22 -9.24 39.66
C TRP A 988 7.92 -8.59 38.47
N ARG A 989 7.63 -7.32 38.27
CA ARG A 989 8.15 -6.55 37.16
C ARG A 989 8.91 -5.31 37.65
N ASN A 990 10.14 -5.14 37.16
CA ASN A 990 10.96 -3.96 37.36
C ASN A 990 11.33 -3.34 36.02
N GLY A 991 11.27 -2.03 35.88
CA GLY A 991 11.56 -1.37 34.62
C GLY A 991 11.97 0.08 34.74
N GLN A 992 12.69 0.55 33.74
CA GLN A 992 13.13 1.92 33.57
C GLN A 992 12.73 2.44 32.20
N LYS A 993 12.21 3.66 32.14
CA LYS A 993 11.94 4.40 30.91
C LYS A 993 12.78 5.67 30.89
N THR A 994 13.41 5.93 29.76
CA THR A 994 14.17 7.15 29.51
C THR A 994 13.69 7.78 28.22
N SER A 995 13.47 9.10 28.21
CA SER A 995 13.12 9.89 27.02
C SER A 995 14.01 11.11 27.00
N LYS A 996 14.59 11.42 25.84
CA LYS A 996 15.40 12.61 25.59
C LYS A 996 15.00 13.19 24.24
N ALA A 997 15.00 14.51 24.13
CA ALA A 997 14.75 15.22 22.90
C ALA A 997 15.61 16.47 22.82
N ASP A 998 16.10 16.82 21.62
CA ASP A 998 16.93 18.00 21.39
C ASP A 998 16.19 19.33 21.62
N PHE A 999 14.86 19.26 21.59
CA PHE A 999 13.98 20.43 21.76
C PHE A 999 13.40 20.56 23.19
N PHE A 1000 13.81 19.72 24.11
CA PHE A 1000 13.62 19.90 25.55
C PHE A 1000 14.95 20.20 26.20
N SER A 1001 15.09 21.42 26.75
CA SER A 1001 16.24 21.84 27.55
C SER A 1001 16.07 21.40 29.01
#